data_505f44fe9eab4f521f9c834de9394ae3
#
_entry.id   505f44fe9eab4f521f9c834de9394ae3
#
_cell.length_a   1.000
_cell.length_b   1.000
_cell.length_c   1.000
_cell.angle_alpha   90.00
_cell.angle_beta   90.00
_cell.angle_gamma   90.00
#
_symmetry.space_group_name_H-M   'P 1'
#
loop_
_entity.id
_entity.type
_entity.pdbx_description
1 polymer ?
#
loop_
_entity_poly.entity_id
_entity_poly.type
_entity_poly.pdbx_seq_one_letter_code
_entity_poly.pdbx_strand_id
1 'polypeptide(L)'
;MRSFFLMRWKHSDSLRQFLTALTTLMALVLRQENAIWGQESSVAATDDVTTKAGLQYKILWNSEAGSYTYGPEKWGDLRIALTNPRAETREILCTTYFDQDPSLQYGRRLSLFPNSLLRISHPLLIPKSDPEKGRNLNLHSLVLDVSSGTEVMLKDDNGLLIHDGALTVSHGGRTTAVISSPGVGNLNSQSDVADILSAGRVGQQLTNKFAVLSDLFLPADESLLKAFSHVVITDDRITNDYAACSALRAWLHTGGHLWVMLDKADPSVLRCLLGDDFSGTVVGRVGLTSVRIDKAPAWSDTERIPGETFEHDEPVEMVRLVTSQMDVSYFVDEWPAAMTRSCGDGKLLITTLGARGWIKPHPPNSEKVEDPLKSSNFLSTTPLLNIASDFFRLPKPPLLATSTIEPLAREYIGYSIPSWGRVVGTLLGFSLAIVLIGVWMNRIGHLEHVSWIGSILAILVSAALLMVGRTSRHAIPATMASVQVIQSLGGTDAIRSEGGLAIYHPEGSEVSIEATQGGRMTPDMTGFEGTARRMVTTDLGVYHWANLPQPAGMRSTSFTHSQSMANRLKARATLDAEGITGQYMGPNLAGTDAMIATRNGRMGVTMKGDGTFVGRTEDVFQSGQFLAADLLSDEQDRRRRTLEQMLTNPKRKDYPDRPQLMFWTDPWDQGFHFGDGLTSRGTALIVLPLLIDRPDNNTDLVIPSPLISYYNRRNPDGTLPSAMWDAARKEWQERSSPGLNWLSFMVPRELLPLVPRRARIDLSVTGPVGRIEIFGLKSGQVVSLKTIMDPVGSISIDLNDVDALTIDGEGRLALGLSAGDPDRPELTHNSVPANLTEEQNRSATEIDQNAKVNYWRIESLALQLWAKTIEKTKQD
;
A
#
# COMPACT_ATOMS: atom_id res chain seq x y z
N MET A 1 1.30 -76.01 7.44
CA MET A 1 0.07 -75.74 6.66
C MET A 1 0.48 -75.08 5.33
N ARG A 2 1.07 -75.91 4.43
CA ARG A 2 1.33 -75.61 3.01
C ARG A 2 0.53 -76.62 2.25
N SER A 3 -0.54 -76.21 1.64
CA SER A 3 -1.29 -76.91 0.55
C SER A 3 -2.72 -76.39 0.58
N PHE A 4 -3.01 -75.46 -0.28
CA PHE A 4 -4.35 -75.14 -0.83
C PHE A 4 -4.29 -73.82 -1.55
N PHE A 5 -3.70 -73.84 -2.77
CA PHE A 5 -4.03 -72.81 -3.77
C PHE A 5 -3.44 -73.21 -5.12
N LEU A 6 -3.95 -74.24 -5.71
CA LEU A 6 -3.84 -74.55 -7.14
C LEU A 6 -5.22 -74.96 -7.62
N MET A 7 -6.08 -74.01 -7.89
CA MET A 7 -7.30 -74.23 -8.64
C MET A 7 -7.25 -73.46 -9.93
N ARG A 8 -7.14 -74.16 -11.01
CA ARG A 8 -7.10 -73.79 -12.41
C ARG A 8 -8.01 -72.61 -12.77
N TRP A 9 -7.42 -71.51 -13.21
CA TRP A 9 -8.08 -70.48 -14.01
C TRP A 9 -8.10 -70.88 -15.48
N LYS A 10 -9.19 -71.40 -15.97
CA LYS A 10 -9.50 -71.57 -17.39
C LYS A 10 -10.79 -70.77 -17.64
N HIS A 11 -10.65 -69.46 -17.84
CA HIS A 11 -11.55 -68.60 -18.61
C HIS A 11 -10.94 -67.18 -18.60
N SER A 12 -9.90 -66.95 -19.40
CA SER A 12 -9.21 -65.68 -19.35
C SER A 12 -9.42 -64.77 -20.58
N ASP A 13 -10.15 -65.23 -21.58
CA ASP A 13 -10.25 -64.44 -22.81
C ASP A 13 -11.30 -63.32 -22.74
N SER A 14 -12.41 -63.48 -22.02
CA SER A 14 -13.38 -62.44 -21.85
C SER A 14 -12.95 -61.32 -20.89
N LEU A 15 -12.15 -61.68 -19.86
CA LEU A 15 -11.60 -60.70 -18.93
C LEU A 15 -10.48 -59.86 -19.55
N ARG A 16 -9.66 -60.51 -20.43
CA ARG A 16 -8.66 -59.78 -21.22
C ARG A 16 -9.30 -58.84 -22.24
N GLN A 17 -10.37 -59.24 -22.92
CA GLN A 17 -11.11 -58.33 -23.83
C GLN A 17 -11.79 -57.18 -23.10
N PHE A 18 -12.32 -57.41 -21.89
CA PHE A 18 -12.92 -56.36 -21.07
C PHE A 18 -11.87 -55.41 -20.51
N LEU A 19 -10.73 -55.92 -20.03
CA LEU A 19 -9.62 -55.07 -19.58
C LEU A 19 -8.97 -54.29 -20.74
N THR A 20 -8.84 -54.88 -21.94
CA THR A 20 -8.40 -54.13 -23.12
C THR A 20 -9.42 -53.09 -23.61
N ALA A 21 -10.71 -53.38 -23.52
CA ALA A 21 -11.75 -52.45 -23.83
C ALA A 21 -11.80 -51.29 -22.79
N LEU A 22 -11.62 -51.58 -21.51
CA LEU A 22 -11.56 -50.59 -20.45
C LEU A 22 -10.28 -49.71 -20.52
N THR A 23 -9.12 -50.30 -20.83
CA THR A 23 -7.89 -49.55 -21.04
C THR A 23 -7.90 -48.75 -22.32
N THR A 24 -8.55 -49.22 -23.40
CA THR A 24 -8.79 -48.43 -24.59
C THR A 24 -9.80 -47.32 -24.36
N LEU A 25 -10.85 -47.53 -23.60
CA LEU A 25 -11.82 -46.50 -23.22
C LEU A 25 -11.18 -45.46 -22.29
N MET A 26 -10.38 -45.89 -21.32
CA MET A 26 -9.61 -44.99 -20.45
C MET A 26 -8.53 -44.23 -21.21
N ALA A 27 -7.87 -44.87 -22.17
CA ALA A 27 -6.92 -44.23 -23.07
C ALA A 27 -7.61 -43.25 -24.05
N LEU A 28 -8.87 -43.51 -24.43
CA LEU A 28 -9.66 -42.61 -25.27
C LEU A 28 -10.15 -41.40 -24.46
N VAL A 29 -10.57 -41.61 -23.22
CA VAL A 29 -10.95 -40.53 -22.30
C VAL A 29 -9.72 -39.68 -21.92
N LEU A 30 -8.60 -40.28 -21.61
CA LEU A 30 -7.33 -39.59 -21.36
C LEU A 30 -6.76 -38.94 -22.64
N ARG A 31 -7.05 -39.46 -23.82
CA ARG A 31 -6.72 -38.80 -25.09
C ARG A 31 -7.62 -37.65 -25.40
N GLN A 32 -8.90 -37.70 -25.04
CA GLN A 32 -9.79 -36.53 -25.17
C GLN A 32 -9.43 -35.43 -24.18
N GLU A 33 -9.06 -35.74 -22.94
CA GLU A 33 -8.53 -34.73 -22.03
C GLU A 33 -7.18 -34.16 -22.52
N ASN A 34 -6.30 -34.98 -23.06
CA ASN A 34 -5.04 -34.48 -23.65
C ASN A 34 -5.23 -33.78 -25.00
N ALA A 35 -6.33 -34.01 -25.73
CA ALA A 35 -6.62 -33.27 -26.95
C ALA A 35 -7.20 -31.87 -26.71
N ILE A 36 -7.69 -31.62 -25.49
CA ILE A 36 -8.08 -30.26 -25.04
C ILE A 36 -6.87 -29.50 -24.50
N TRP A 37 -5.78 -30.19 -24.14
CA TRP A 37 -4.56 -29.62 -23.56
C TRP A 37 -3.38 -29.49 -24.53
N GLY A 38 -3.56 -29.78 -25.78
CA GLY A 38 -2.47 -29.81 -26.76
C GLY A 38 -2.90 -29.36 -28.14
N GLN A 39 -3.49 -28.18 -28.34
CA GLN A 39 -3.01 -27.42 -29.47
C GLN A 39 -1.67 -26.81 -29.03
N GLU A 40 -0.60 -27.62 -29.12
CA GLU A 40 0.64 -27.08 -29.64
C GLU A 40 0.21 -26.25 -30.85
N SER A 41 0.20 -24.91 -30.73
CA SER A 41 0.63 -24.14 -31.84
C SER A 41 2.04 -24.66 -32.07
N SER A 42 2.14 -25.73 -32.90
CA SER A 42 3.35 -25.97 -33.62
C SER A 42 3.64 -24.60 -34.24
N VAL A 43 4.49 -23.82 -33.59
CA VAL A 43 5.44 -23.04 -34.34
C VAL A 43 6.03 -24.11 -35.25
N ALA A 44 5.39 -24.29 -36.39
CA ALA A 44 5.98 -25.03 -37.49
C ALA A 44 7.35 -24.41 -37.53
N ALA A 45 8.34 -25.24 -37.40
CA ALA A 45 9.71 -24.90 -37.75
C ALA A 45 9.60 -24.62 -39.26
N THR A 46 9.04 -23.46 -39.60
CA THR A 46 9.12 -22.85 -40.88
C THR A 46 10.60 -22.55 -41.03
N ASP A 47 11.19 -23.17 -42.02
CA ASP A 47 12.51 -22.92 -42.50
C ASP A 47 12.97 -21.51 -42.16
N ASP A 48 14.10 -21.42 -41.53
CA ASP A 48 14.78 -20.26 -40.96
C ASP A 48 14.81 -19.04 -41.93
N VAL A 49 13.69 -18.36 -42.13
CA VAL A 49 13.63 -17.11 -42.88
C VAL A 49 14.04 -15.98 -41.93
N THR A 50 15.32 -16.02 -41.59
CA THR A 50 15.93 -14.94 -40.82
C THR A 50 16.31 -13.82 -41.80
N THR A 51 15.63 -12.71 -41.70
CA THR A 51 16.02 -11.51 -42.47
C THR A 51 17.10 -10.76 -41.72
N LYS A 52 18.22 -10.48 -42.41
CA LYS A 52 19.23 -9.53 -41.92
C LYS A 52 18.56 -8.18 -41.70
N ALA A 53 18.58 -7.72 -40.47
CA ALA A 53 17.71 -6.61 -40.07
C ALA A 53 18.17 -5.27 -40.61
N GLY A 54 19.46 -5.02 -40.76
CA GLY A 54 19.97 -3.65 -40.90
C GLY A 54 19.47 -2.70 -39.80
N LEU A 55 18.81 -3.23 -38.79
CA LEU A 55 18.20 -2.53 -37.67
C LEU A 55 19.16 -2.58 -36.50
N GLN A 56 19.32 -1.45 -35.79
CA GLN A 56 20.12 -1.40 -34.58
C GLN A 56 19.20 -1.39 -33.37
N TYR A 57 19.45 -2.33 -32.46
CA TYR A 57 18.76 -2.44 -31.16
C TYR A 57 19.76 -2.27 -30.03
N LYS A 58 19.44 -1.45 -29.06
CA LYS A 58 20.25 -1.23 -27.87
C LYS A 58 19.38 -1.09 -26.64
N ILE A 59 19.69 -1.83 -25.61
CA ILE A 59 19.16 -1.57 -24.29
C ILE A 59 19.95 -0.42 -23.69
N LEU A 60 19.27 0.67 -23.35
CA LEU A 60 19.86 1.80 -22.67
C LEU A 60 19.87 1.51 -21.17
N TRP A 61 20.96 0.93 -20.69
CA TRP A 61 21.19 0.84 -19.27
C TRP A 61 21.45 2.27 -18.77
N ASN A 62 20.60 2.79 -17.90
CA ASN A 62 20.88 4.09 -17.24
C ASN A 62 21.99 3.89 -16.21
N SER A 63 23.21 3.65 -16.67
CA SER A 63 24.29 3.15 -15.84
C SER A 63 25.59 3.88 -16.01
N GLU A 64 25.61 5.18 -16.12
CA GLU A 64 26.91 5.83 -15.99
C GLU A 64 27.34 6.01 -14.53
N ALA A 65 26.42 5.99 -13.55
CA ALA A 65 26.76 6.14 -12.13
C ALA A 65 26.31 4.97 -11.23
N GLY A 66 25.71 3.97 -11.77
CA GLY A 66 25.21 2.86 -10.98
C GLY A 66 24.09 2.14 -11.70
N SER A 67 24.20 0.84 -11.78
CA SER A 67 23.19 -0.04 -12.35
C SER A 67 21.80 0.37 -11.87
N TYR A 68 20.87 0.47 -12.79
CA TYR A 68 19.44 0.48 -12.48
C TYR A 68 19.18 -0.67 -11.52
N THR A 69 18.74 -0.36 -10.32
CA THR A 69 18.49 -1.37 -9.32
C THR A 69 16.99 -1.57 -9.24
N TYR A 70 16.53 -2.69 -9.72
CA TYR A 70 15.11 -3.06 -9.70
C TYR A 70 14.76 -3.72 -8.38
N GLY A 71 13.52 -3.53 -7.92
CA GLY A 71 12.98 -4.29 -6.79
C GLY A 71 12.33 -5.59 -7.27
N PRO A 72 12.50 -6.73 -6.57
CA PRO A 72 11.81 -7.96 -6.90
C PRO A 72 10.29 -7.80 -6.77
N GLU A 73 9.52 -8.50 -7.58
CA GLU A 73 8.06 -8.48 -7.62
C GLU A 73 7.48 -7.06 -7.85
N LYS A 74 8.25 -6.18 -8.51
CA LYS A 74 7.83 -4.82 -8.88
C LYS A 74 7.92 -4.62 -10.38
N TRP A 75 7.03 -3.78 -10.89
CA TRP A 75 7.13 -3.28 -12.25
C TRP A 75 8.35 -2.36 -12.39
N GLY A 76 9.05 -2.48 -13.50
CA GLY A 76 10.20 -1.68 -13.85
C GLY A 76 10.16 -1.24 -15.31
N ASP A 77 10.99 -0.27 -15.65
CA ASP A 77 11.14 0.28 -16.98
C ASP A 77 12.48 -0.13 -17.59
N LEU A 78 12.42 -0.84 -18.70
CA LEU A 78 13.58 -1.11 -19.52
C LEU A 78 13.60 -0.10 -20.67
N ARG A 79 14.64 0.73 -20.75
CA ARG A 79 14.81 1.69 -21.84
C ARG A 79 15.44 1.03 -23.05
N ILE A 80 14.78 1.15 -24.20
CA ILE A 80 15.21 0.55 -25.46
C ILE A 80 15.38 1.65 -26.51
N ALA A 81 16.47 1.59 -27.26
CA ALA A 81 16.68 2.40 -28.45
C ALA A 81 16.69 1.52 -29.70
N LEU A 82 15.89 1.89 -30.67
CA LEU A 82 15.76 1.22 -31.97
C LEU A 82 16.05 2.22 -33.07
N THR A 83 16.95 1.85 -33.99
CA THR A 83 17.28 2.67 -35.15
C THR A 83 16.89 1.92 -36.41
N ASN A 84 16.05 2.51 -37.25
CA ASN A 84 15.72 2.02 -38.57
C ASN A 84 16.45 2.82 -39.65
N PRO A 85 17.54 2.35 -40.19
CA PRO A 85 18.26 3.05 -41.29
C PRO A 85 17.62 2.85 -42.65
N ARG A 86 16.55 2.06 -42.77
CA ARG A 86 15.88 1.75 -44.02
C ARG A 86 14.82 2.80 -44.38
N ALA A 87 14.47 2.87 -45.66
CA ALA A 87 13.43 3.77 -46.19
C ALA A 87 12.00 3.25 -45.99
N GLU A 88 11.80 2.09 -45.37
CA GLU A 88 10.50 1.44 -45.18
C GLU A 88 10.09 1.51 -43.72
N THR A 89 8.80 1.72 -43.45
CA THR A 89 8.20 1.56 -42.13
C THR A 89 8.11 0.08 -41.78
N ARG A 90 8.46 -0.27 -40.51
CA ARG A 90 8.36 -1.62 -40.02
C ARG A 90 7.55 -1.65 -38.73
N GLU A 91 6.74 -2.67 -38.56
CA GLU A 91 6.12 -3.00 -37.30
C GLU A 91 7.03 -4.00 -36.55
N ILE A 92 7.47 -3.61 -35.38
CA ILE A 92 8.39 -4.39 -34.56
C ILE A 92 7.72 -4.76 -33.26
N LEU A 93 7.99 -5.98 -32.82
CA LEU A 93 7.64 -6.48 -31.50
C LEU A 93 8.95 -6.82 -30.76
N CYS A 94 9.29 -5.98 -29.77
CA CYS A 94 10.39 -6.27 -28.84
C CYS A 94 9.85 -7.14 -27.72
N THR A 95 10.37 -8.35 -27.57
CA THR A 95 9.94 -9.29 -26.54
C THR A 95 11.10 -9.57 -25.60
N THR A 96 10.86 -9.46 -24.30
CA THR A 96 11.83 -9.75 -23.25
C THR A 96 11.32 -10.80 -22.28
N TYR A 97 12.22 -11.63 -21.77
CA TYR A 97 11.91 -12.62 -20.73
C TYR A 97 13.15 -12.89 -19.86
N PHE A 98 12.92 -13.51 -18.71
CA PHE A 98 13.96 -13.86 -17.76
C PHE A 98 14.25 -15.38 -17.81
N ASP A 99 15.51 -15.77 -17.60
CA ASP A 99 15.91 -17.19 -17.49
C ASP A 99 15.11 -17.99 -16.47
N GLN A 100 14.68 -17.32 -15.41
CA GLN A 100 13.94 -17.95 -14.31
C GLN A 100 12.53 -18.37 -14.71
N ASP A 101 11.91 -17.64 -15.62
CA ASP A 101 10.59 -17.95 -16.17
C ASP A 101 10.50 -17.53 -17.64
N PRO A 102 11.05 -18.34 -18.55
CA PRO A 102 11.02 -18.05 -19.99
C PRO A 102 9.61 -18.17 -20.59
N SER A 103 8.67 -18.76 -19.83
CA SER A 103 7.27 -18.87 -20.25
C SER A 103 6.53 -17.53 -20.14
N LEU A 104 6.99 -16.61 -19.29
CA LEU A 104 6.42 -15.28 -19.12
C LEU A 104 7.22 -14.25 -19.91
N GLN A 105 6.60 -13.70 -20.92
CA GLN A 105 7.23 -12.75 -21.84
C GLN A 105 6.56 -11.38 -21.79
N TYR A 106 7.35 -10.34 -21.96
CA TYR A 106 6.90 -8.96 -22.04
C TYR A 106 7.18 -8.44 -23.45
N GLY A 107 6.14 -8.05 -24.17
CA GLY A 107 6.21 -7.55 -25.53
C GLY A 107 5.93 -6.04 -25.60
N ARG A 108 6.65 -5.34 -26.44
CA ARG A 108 6.38 -3.96 -26.83
C ARG A 108 6.21 -3.89 -28.34
N ARG A 109 4.98 -3.65 -28.81
CA ARG A 109 4.68 -3.46 -30.22
C ARG A 109 4.78 -2.00 -30.58
N LEU A 110 5.46 -1.70 -31.67
CA LEU A 110 5.72 -0.34 -32.10
C LEU A 110 5.90 -0.26 -33.63
N SER A 111 5.62 0.93 -34.18
CA SER A 111 5.86 1.23 -35.57
C SER A 111 7.15 2.04 -35.71
N LEU A 112 8.10 1.51 -36.46
CA LEU A 112 9.41 2.11 -36.66
C LEU A 112 9.45 2.77 -38.03
N PHE A 113 9.46 4.12 -38.05
CA PHE A 113 9.44 4.90 -39.27
C PHE A 113 10.79 4.86 -40.02
N PRO A 114 10.79 5.21 -41.33
CA PRO A 114 12.03 5.27 -42.10
C PRO A 114 13.04 6.25 -41.50
N ASN A 115 14.30 5.87 -41.54
CA ASN A 115 15.43 6.69 -41.07
C ASN A 115 15.22 7.30 -39.66
N SER A 116 14.62 6.54 -38.75
CA SER A 116 14.28 7.01 -37.42
C SER A 116 15.09 6.33 -36.32
N LEU A 117 15.29 7.09 -35.23
CA LEU A 117 15.74 6.57 -33.94
C LEU A 117 14.60 6.73 -32.95
N LEU A 118 14.11 5.61 -32.44
CA LEU A 118 13.05 5.57 -31.44
C LEU A 118 13.62 5.13 -30.10
N ARG A 119 13.33 5.90 -29.06
CA ARG A 119 13.64 5.54 -27.66
C ARG A 119 12.34 5.31 -26.92
N ILE A 120 12.19 4.17 -26.30
CA ILE A 120 10.94 3.74 -25.66
C ILE A 120 11.15 3.17 -24.28
N SER A 121 10.11 3.27 -23.49
CA SER A 121 9.92 2.50 -22.26
C SER A 121 9.37 1.12 -22.55
N HIS A 122 9.95 0.10 -21.99
CA HIS A 122 9.49 -1.27 -22.07
C HIS A 122 9.16 -1.79 -20.66
N PRO A 123 7.88 -1.83 -20.28
CA PRO A 123 7.46 -2.27 -18.96
C PRO A 123 7.64 -3.78 -18.80
N LEU A 124 8.21 -4.17 -17.66
CA LEU A 124 8.36 -5.57 -17.29
C LEU A 124 8.19 -5.74 -15.77
N LEU A 125 7.67 -6.89 -15.36
CA LEU A 125 7.56 -7.28 -13.97
C LEU A 125 8.81 -8.07 -13.59
N ILE A 126 9.53 -7.61 -12.57
CA ILE A 126 10.75 -8.27 -12.09
C ILE A 126 10.34 -9.53 -11.34
N PRO A 127 10.86 -10.72 -11.70
CA PRO A 127 10.51 -11.96 -11.02
C PRO A 127 10.99 -11.93 -9.56
N LYS A 128 10.44 -12.84 -8.78
CA LYS A 128 10.94 -13.12 -7.44
C LYS A 128 12.37 -13.62 -7.54
N SER A 129 13.29 -12.98 -6.86
CA SER A 129 14.69 -13.39 -6.84
C SER A 129 15.11 -13.79 -5.44
N ASP A 130 15.97 -14.80 -5.36
CA ASP A 130 16.53 -15.29 -4.12
C ASP A 130 17.75 -14.43 -3.75
N PRO A 131 17.77 -13.76 -2.60
CA PRO A 131 18.91 -12.97 -2.15
C PRO A 131 20.23 -13.78 -2.07
N GLU A 132 20.13 -15.10 -1.84
CA GLU A 132 21.28 -15.98 -1.71
C GLU A 132 21.89 -16.36 -3.07
N LYS A 133 21.11 -16.34 -4.14
CA LYS A 133 21.56 -16.72 -5.50
C LYS A 133 22.22 -15.58 -6.28
N GLY A 134 22.33 -14.38 -5.68
CA GLY A 134 22.96 -13.24 -6.32
C GLY A 134 21.99 -12.11 -6.66
N ARG A 135 22.55 -10.98 -7.12
CA ARG A 135 21.81 -9.76 -7.40
C ARG A 135 21.47 -9.56 -8.88
N ASN A 136 21.95 -10.41 -9.74
CA ASN A 136 21.76 -10.27 -11.18
C ASN A 136 20.75 -11.28 -11.70
N LEU A 137 19.81 -10.81 -12.51
CA LEU A 137 18.85 -11.61 -13.27
C LEU A 137 19.22 -11.51 -14.74
N ASN A 138 19.37 -12.66 -15.40
CA ASN A 138 19.60 -12.67 -16.83
C ASN A 138 18.31 -12.35 -17.57
N LEU A 139 18.42 -11.44 -18.52
CA LEU A 139 17.34 -10.95 -19.37
C LEU A 139 17.69 -11.26 -20.82
N HIS A 140 16.75 -11.87 -21.53
CA HIS A 140 16.85 -12.11 -22.95
C HIS A 140 15.87 -11.23 -23.71
N SER A 141 16.33 -10.60 -24.78
CA SER A 141 15.53 -9.76 -25.64
C SER A 141 15.53 -10.29 -27.06
N LEU A 142 14.35 -10.52 -27.58
CA LEU A 142 14.09 -10.88 -28.96
C LEU A 142 13.42 -9.72 -29.68
N VAL A 143 13.86 -9.41 -30.90
CA VAL A 143 13.21 -8.43 -31.75
C VAL A 143 12.59 -9.16 -32.95
N LEU A 144 11.29 -8.99 -33.08
CA LEU A 144 10.50 -9.67 -34.10
C LEU A 144 9.94 -8.62 -35.08
N ASP A 145 10.03 -8.89 -36.37
CA ASP A 145 9.32 -8.15 -37.41
C ASP A 145 7.93 -8.76 -37.54
N VAL A 146 6.91 -7.94 -37.33
CA VAL A 146 5.49 -8.33 -37.41
C VAL A 146 4.74 -7.64 -38.56
N SER A 147 5.46 -6.97 -39.45
CA SER A 147 4.88 -6.22 -40.57
C SER A 147 4.07 -7.08 -41.53
N SER A 148 4.42 -8.36 -41.69
CA SER A 148 3.73 -9.32 -42.52
C SER A 148 2.54 -10.03 -41.85
N GLY A 149 2.27 -9.73 -40.58
CA GLY A 149 1.27 -10.45 -39.78
C GLY A 149 1.79 -11.76 -39.18
N THR A 150 3.02 -12.15 -39.49
CA THR A 150 3.72 -13.30 -38.91
C THR A 150 4.93 -12.81 -38.12
N GLU A 151 5.27 -13.48 -37.03
CA GLU A 151 6.42 -13.12 -36.21
C GLU A 151 7.70 -13.67 -36.84
N VAL A 152 8.56 -12.80 -37.35
CA VAL A 152 9.85 -13.17 -37.96
C VAL A 152 10.96 -12.65 -37.05
N MET A 153 11.80 -13.56 -36.57
CA MET A 153 12.92 -13.21 -35.68
C MET A 153 14.00 -12.45 -36.50
N LEU A 154 14.36 -11.27 -36.00
CA LEU A 154 15.45 -10.48 -36.56
C LEU A 154 16.78 -10.88 -35.93
N LYS A 155 17.81 -11.06 -36.78
CA LYS A 155 19.18 -11.30 -36.36
C LYS A 155 20.06 -10.11 -36.77
N ASP A 156 21.12 -9.86 -36.05
CA ASP A 156 22.14 -8.90 -36.45
C ASP A 156 22.97 -9.41 -37.66
N ASP A 157 23.91 -8.59 -38.14
CA ASP A 157 24.75 -8.94 -39.26
C ASP A 157 25.68 -10.15 -38.95
N ASN A 158 25.87 -10.49 -37.69
CA ASN A 158 26.67 -11.64 -37.21
C ASN A 158 25.82 -12.90 -37.00
N GLY A 159 24.51 -12.82 -37.18
CA GLY A 159 23.59 -13.95 -37.01
C GLY A 159 23.26 -14.29 -35.55
N LEU A 160 23.59 -13.43 -34.59
CA LEU A 160 23.28 -13.60 -33.17
C LEU A 160 21.86 -13.08 -32.87
N LEU A 161 21.21 -13.69 -31.89
CA LEU A 161 20.01 -13.12 -31.24
C LEU A 161 20.37 -11.75 -30.68
N ILE A 162 19.46 -10.79 -30.83
CA ILE A 162 19.82 -9.37 -30.82
C ILE A 162 20.28 -8.84 -29.49
N HIS A 163 19.93 -9.41 -28.34
CA HIS A 163 20.58 -9.00 -27.07
C HIS A 163 20.30 -9.87 -25.87
N ASP A 164 21.36 -10.15 -25.12
CA ASP A 164 21.33 -10.70 -23.79
C ASP A 164 21.92 -9.70 -22.81
N GLY A 165 21.34 -9.59 -21.64
CA GLY A 165 21.76 -8.66 -20.62
C GLY A 165 21.48 -9.14 -19.21
N ALA A 166 21.93 -8.38 -18.23
CA ALA A 166 21.68 -8.70 -16.84
C ALA A 166 21.09 -7.48 -16.11
N LEU A 167 20.01 -7.69 -15.38
CA LEU A 167 19.42 -6.70 -14.47
C LEU A 167 19.97 -6.89 -13.06
N THR A 168 20.33 -5.80 -12.40
CA THR A 168 20.69 -5.83 -10.99
C THR A 168 19.46 -5.61 -10.12
N VAL A 169 19.18 -6.55 -9.21
CA VAL A 169 18.06 -6.49 -8.29
C VAL A 169 18.52 -6.06 -6.90
N SER A 170 17.83 -5.10 -6.30
CA SER A 170 18.03 -4.67 -4.92
C SER A 170 16.96 -5.24 -4.01
N HIS A 171 17.35 -6.11 -3.10
CA HIS A 171 16.47 -6.67 -2.09
C HIS A 171 16.22 -5.72 -0.91
N GLY A 172 17.03 -4.67 -0.78
CA GLY A 172 16.93 -3.71 0.34
C GLY A 172 15.82 -2.66 0.21
N GLY A 173 15.17 -2.55 -0.95
CA GLY A 173 14.00 -1.67 -1.17
C GLY A 173 14.22 -0.16 -0.99
N ARG A 174 15.47 0.31 -0.84
CA ARG A 174 15.80 1.73 -0.62
C ARG A 174 16.54 2.33 -1.82
N THR A 175 15.95 2.16 -2.99
CA THR A 175 16.47 2.69 -4.26
C THR A 175 16.14 4.17 -4.41
N THR A 176 17.11 4.97 -4.82
CA THR A 176 16.98 6.43 -5.02
C THR A 176 17.28 6.78 -6.45
N ALA A 177 16.46 7.62 -7.06
CA ALA A 177 16.69 8.22 -8.36
C ALA A 177 16.78 9.76 -8.26
N VAL A 178 17.56 10.38 -9.12
CA VAL A 178 17.67 11.83 -9.25
C VAL A 178 17.23 12.24 -10.64
N ILE A 179 16.25 13.13 -10.72
CA ILE A 179 15.85 13.79 -11.96
C ILE A 179 16.74 15.02 -12.13
N SER A 180 17.63 14.98 -13.13
CA SER A 180 18.58 16.05 -13.44
C SER A 180 18.46 16.47 -14.90
N SER A 181 19.04 17.62 -15.26
CA SER A 181 18.98 18.19 -16.61
C SER A 181 19.40 17.19 -17.69
N PRO A 182 18.72 17.19 -18.86
CA PRO A 182 19.07 16.32 -19.98
C PRO A 182 20.52 16.52 -20.44
N GLY A 183 21.19 15.42 -20.76
CA GLY A 183 22.58 15.47 -21.24
C GLY A 183 23.66 15.48 -20.15
N VAL A 184 23.27 15.66 -18.89
CA VAL A 184 24.16 15.45 -17.74
C VAL A 184 24.10 13.97 -17.37
N GLY A 185 24.69 13.12 -18.19
CA GLY A 185 24.69 11.66 -18.01
C GLY A 185 25.39 11.20 -16.73
N ASN A 186 26.27 12.05 -16.19
CA ASN A 186 26.91 11.87 -14.89
C ASN A 186 26.68 13.12 -14.07
N LEU A 187 26.00 13.01 -12.94
CA LEU A 187 26.27 13.93 -11.85
C LEU A 187 27.72 13.65 -11.47
N ASN A 188 28.62 14.48 -12.00
CA ASN A 188 30.04 14.41 -11.64
C ASN A 188 30.12 14.26 -10.14
N SER A 189 31.00 13.39 -9.67
CA SER A 189 31.30 13.20 -8.24
C SER A 189 31.62 14.50 -7.48
N GLN A 190 31.69 15.62 -8.17
CA GLN A 190 31.93 16.98 -7.69
C GLN A 190 30.64 17.85 -7.65
N SER A 191 29.44 17.30 -7.99
CA SER A 191 28.20 18.10 -7.87
C SER A 191 27.69 18.11 -6.43
N ASP A 192 27.30 19.28 -5.94
CA ASP A 192 26.72 19.46 -4.60
C ASP A 192 25.55 18.51 -4.31
N VAL A 193 24.79 18.16 -5.37
CA VAL A 193 23.66 17.22 -5.27
C VAL A 193 24.15 15.80 -4.99
N ALA A 194 25.23 15.38 -5.66
CA ALA A 194 25.81 14.06 -5.42
C ALA A 194 26.38 13.97 -4.00
N ASP A 195 27.00 15.05 -3.53
CA ASP A 195 27.61 15.13 -2.21
C ASP A 195 26.55 15.05 -1.09
N ILE A 196 25.49 15.84 -1.16
CA ILE A 196 24.42 15.79 -0.15
C ILE A 196 23.70 14.43 -0.12
N LEU A 197 23.43 13.85 -1.29
CA LEU A 197 22.77 12.55 -1.37
C LEU A 197 23.67 11.43 -0.85
N SER A 198 24.93 11.43 -1.23
CA SER A 198 25.92 10.47 -0.73
C SER A 198 26.07 10.57 0.79
N ALA A 199 26.25 11.79 1.33
CA ALA A 199 26.36 12.03 2.76
C ALA A 199 25.07 11.57 3.50
N GLY A 200 23.89 11.96 3.01
CA GLY A 200 22.61 11.58 3.60
C GLY A 200 22.37 10.07 3.59
N ARG A 201 22.66 9.38 2.48
CA ARG A 201 22.51 7.92 2.36
C ARG A 201 23.48 7.16 3.25
N VAL A 202 24.76 7.55 3.22
CA VAL A 202 25.79 6.95 4.07
C VAL A 202 25.46 7.16 5.55
N GLY A 203 24.98 8.34 5.93
CA GLY A 203 24.50 8.62 7.29
C GLY A 203 23.34 7.73 7.73
N GLN A 204 22.58 7.14 6.80
CA GLN A 204 21.52 6.15 7.06
C GLN A 204 21.97 4.70 6.82
N GLN A 205 23.28 4.44 6.78
CA GLN A 205 23.87 3.13 6.54
C GLN A 205 23.50 2.51 5.17
N LEU A 206 23.18 3.36 4.20
CA LEU A 206 22.92 2.95 2.83
C LEU A 206 24.19 3.12 1.98
N THR A 207 24.21 2.48 0.83
CA THR A 207 25.26 2.72 -0.16
C THR A 207 25.16 4.14 -0.73
N ASN A 208 26.25 4.75 -1.11
CA ASN A 208 26.29 6.08 -1.72
C ASN A 208 25.72 6.11 -3.14
N LYS A 209 25.31 4.97 -3.70
CA LYS A 209 24.80 4.86 -5.08
C LYS A 209 23.34 5.31 -5.20
N PHE A 210 23.05 6.02 -6.27
CA PHE A 210 21.72 6.40 -6.72
C PHE A 210 21.67 6.40 -8.26
N ALA A 211 20.47 6.27 -8.84
CA ALA A 211 20.28 6.34 -10.28
C ALA A 211 20.11 7.81 -10.73
N VAL A 212 20.54 8.13 -11.94
CA VAL A 212 20.32 9.45 -12.54
C VAL A 212 19.37 9.32 -13.72
N LEU A 213 18.25 10.01 -13.68
CA LEU A 213 17.27 10.09 -14.74
C LEU A 213 17.53 11.35 -15.57
N SER A 214 18.46 11.26 -16.52
CA SER A 214 18.87 12.36 -17.39
C SER A 214 18.26 12.30 -18.79
N ASP A 215 17.42 11.29 -19.08
CA ASP A 215 16.72 11.17 -20.36
C ASP A 215 15.75 12.34 -20.58
N LEU A 216 15.56 12.73 -21.83
CA LEU A 216 14.67 13.82 -22.20
C LEU A 216 13.23 13.57 -21.72
N PHE A 217 12.75 12.35 -21.85
CA PHE A 217 11.43 11.91 -21.39
C PHE A 217 11.53 11.05 -20.14
N LEU A 218 10.74 11.40 -19.14
CA LEU A 218 10.59 10.61 -17.92
C LEU A 218 9.54 9.53 -18.09
N PRO A 219 9.50 8.51 -17.20
CA PRO A 219 8.42 7.53 -17.23
C PRO A 219 7.04 8.19 -17.12
N ALA A 220 6.18 7.89 -18.07
CA ALA A 220 4.81 8.43 -18.13
C ALA A 220 3.79 7.60 -17.33
N ASP A 221 4.20 6.48 -16.74
CA ASP A 221 3.38 5.56 -15.97
C ASP A 221 3.95 5.42 -14.55
N GLU A 222 3.09 5.56 -13.54
CA GLU A 222 3.49 5.42 -12.12
C GLU A 222 4.11 4.06 -11.80
N SER A 223 3.62 3.00 -12.48
CA SER A 223 4.10 1.64 -12.25
C SER A 223 5.59 1.49 -12.54
N LEU A 224 6.09 2.24 -13.52
CA LEU A 224 7.49 2.22 -13.92
C LEU A 224 8.41 2.92 -12.91
N LEU A 225 7.86 3.83 -12.11
CA LEU A 225 8.56 4.49 -11.02
C LEU A 225 8.62 3.64 -9.74
N LYS A 226 7.86 2.54 -9.65
CA LYS A 226 7.88 1.64 -8.47
C LYS A 226 9.23 0.95 -8.25
N ALA A 227 10.10 0.94 -9.24
CA ALA A 227 11.50 0.53 -9.08
C ALA A 227 12.23 1.39 -8.03
N PHE A 228 11.81 2.64 -7.83
CA PHE A 228 12.41 3.58 -6.89
C PHE A 228 11.53 3.76 -5.66
N SER A 229 12.18 3.84 -4.50
CA SER A 229 11.52 4.21 -3.24
C SER A 229 11.60 5.71 -2.98
N HIS A 230 12.64 6.35 -3.52
CA HIS A 230 12.96 7.76 -3.33
C HIS A 230 13.30 8.40 -4.68
N VAL A 231 12.73 9.56 -4.94
CA VAL A 231 13.08 10.38 -6.12
C VAL A 231 13.45 11.78 -5.65
N VAL A 232 14.53 12.31 -6.21
CA VAL A 232 15.01 13.67 -5.94
C VAL A 232 14.89 14.49 -7.22
N ILE A 233 14.30 15.66 -7.13
CA ILE A 233 14.09 16.57 -8.26
C ILE A 233 15.06 17.75 -8.13
N THR A 234 15.92 17.90 -9.12
CA THR A 234 16.90 18.99 -9.23
C THR A 234 16.77 19.74 -10.55
N ASP A 235 15.67 19.55 -11.27
CA ASP A 235 15.43 20.12 -12.59
C ASP A 235 13.92 20.38 -12.76
N ASP A 236 13.56 21.37 -13.53
CA ASP A 236 12.19 21.84 -13.71
C ASP A 236 11.46 21.24 -14.93
N ARG A 237 12.11 20.37 -15.71
CA ARG A 237 11.56 19.81 -16.96
C ARG A 237 10.23 19.05 -16.78
N ILE A 238 9.95 18.54 -15.59
CA ILE A 238 8.67 17.88 -15.32
C ILE A 238 7.47 18.83 -15.47
N THR A 239 7.69 20.15 -15.40
CA THR A 239 6.65 21.16 -15.61
C THR A 239 6.17 21.19 -17.07
N ASN A 240 7.03 20.78 -18.00
CA ASN A 240 6.75 20.73 -19.42
C ASN A 240 6.33 19.33 -19.90
N ASP A 241 6.38 18.31 -19.02
CA ASP A 241 5.99 16.94 -19.29
C ASP A 241 4.82 16.54 -18.39
N TYR A 242 3.60 16.79 -18.87
CA TYR A 242 2.38 16.53 -18.13
C TYR A 242 2.22 15.04 -17.77
N ALA A 243 2.61 14.12 -18.66
CA ALA A 243 2.51 12.70 -18.40
C ALA A 243 3.45 12.26 -17.28
N ALA A 244 4.71 12.72 -17.31
CA ALA A 244 5.67 12.45 -16.25
C ALA A 244 5.25 13.11 -14.93
N CYS A 245 4.74 14.32 -14.96
CA CYS A 245 4.20 15.00 -13.77
C CYS A 245 3.05 14.20 -13.14
N SER A 246 2.10 13.74 -13.96
CA SER A 246 0.99 12.91 -13.50
C SER A 246 1.46 11.57 -12.91
N ALA A 247 2.41 10.91 -13.56
CA ALA A 247 2.99 9.67 -13.08
C ALA A 247 3.73 9.84 -11.75
N LEU A 248 4.55 10.89 -11.62
CA LEU A 248 5.25 11.20 -10.37
C LEU A 248 4.29 11.54 -9.24
N ARG A 249 3.22 12.27 -9.53
CA ARG A 249 2.17 12.60 -8.57
C ARG A 249 1.46 11.34 -8.08
N ALA A 250 1.04 10.48 -8.99
CA ALA A 250 0.43 9.20 -8.66
C ALA A 250 1.37 8.31 -7.84
N TRP A 251 2.64 8.22 -8.26
CA TRP A 251 3.67 7.50 -7.54
C TRP A 251 3.92 8.07 -6.13
N LEU A 252 3.96 9.39 -5.95
CA LEU A 252 4.06 10.04 -4.65
C LEU A 252 2.89 9.64 -3.75
N HIS A 253 1.66 9.73 -4.25
CA HIS A 253 0.46 9.38 -3.47
C HIS A 253 0.39 7.90 -3.09
N THR A 254 1.09 7.03 -3.80
CA THR A 254 1.13 5.58 -3.54
C THR A 254 2.26 5.13 -2.60
N GLY A 255 2.94 6.06 -1.98
CA GLY A 255 3.96 5.77 -0.98
C GLY A 255 5.40 6.14 -1.38
N GLY A 256 5.59 6.74 -2.55
CA GLY A 256 6.88 7.27 -2.96
C GLY A 256 7.32 8.44 -2.07
N HIS A 257 8.62 8.56 -1.83
CA HIS A 257 9.20 9.70 -1.13
C HIS A 257 9.88 10.62 -2.14
N LEU A 258 9.41 11.85 -2.22
CA LEU A 258 9.89 12.84 -3.17
C LEU A 258 10.62 13.97 -2.46
N TRP A 259 11.80 14.33 -2.95
CA TRP A 259 12.58 15.46 -2.44
C TRP A 259 12.77 16.48 -3.56
N VAL A 260 12.28 17.69 -3.37
CA VAL A 260 12.46 18.83 -4.30
C VAL A 260 13.48 19.78 -3.72
N MET A 261 14.56 19.99 -4.46
CA MET A 261 15.62 20.95 -4.11
C MET A 261 15.37 22.28 -4.85
N LEU A 262 14.81 23.29 -4.16
CA LEU A 262 14.41 24.57 -4.78
C LEU A 262 15.58 25.49 -5.12
N ASP A 263 16.77 25.19 -4.62
CA ASP A 263 17.98 25.85 -5.07
C ASP A 263 18.35 25.47 -6.51
N LYS A 264 17.89 24.30 -6.98
CA LYS A 264 18.15 23.76 -8.33
C LYS A 264 16.90 23.75 -9.22
N ALA A 265 15.74 23.44 -8.67
CA ALA A 265 14.49 23.34 -9.40
C ALA A 265 13.62 24.59 -9.23
N ASP A 266 12.87 24.95 -10.27
CA ASP A 266 11.91 26.06 -10.19
C ASP A 266 10.72 25.71 -9.30
N PRO A 267 10.19 26.62 -8.48
CA PRO A 267 9.01 26.41 -7.65
C PRO A 267 7.74 26.00 -8.39
N SER A 268 7.64 26.20 -9.70
CA SER A 268 6.53 25.70 -10.52
C SER A 268 6.40 24.17 -10.48
N VAL A 269 7.49 23.46 -10.20
CA VAL A 269 7.50 22.01 -9.94
C VAL A 269 6.54 21.64 -8.81
N LEU A 270 6.45 22.46 -7.77
CA LEU A 270 5.53 22.21 -6.64
C LEU A 270 4.08 22.30 -7.07
N ARG A 271 3.75 23.22 -7.97
CA ARG A 271 2.39 23.33 -8.51
C ARG A 271 2.03 22.15 -9.40
N CYS A 272 3.01 21.67 -10.19
CA CYS A 272 2.85 20.45 -10.96
C CYS A 272 2.53 19.23 -10.05
N LEU A 273 3.24 19.09 -8.93
CA LEU A 273 3.12 17.93 -8.02
C LEU A 273 1.90 17.99 -7.10
N LEU A 274 1.58 19.17 -6.58
CA LEU A 274 0.54 19.36 -5.56
C LEU A 274 -0.79 19.87 -6.13
N GLY A 275 -0.77 20.27 -7.41
CA GLY A 275 -1.96 20.80 -8.08
C GLY A 275 -2.42 22.14 -7.50
N ASP A 276 -3.72 22.43 -7.65
CA ASP A 276 -4.34 23.70 -7.22
C ASP A 276 -4.37 23.87 -5.70
N ASP A 277 -4.15 22.79 -4.95
CA ASP A 277 -4.13 22.84 -3.48
C ASP A 277 -2.84 23.46 -2.94
N PHE A 278 -1.86 23.75 -3.79
CA PHE A 278 -0.62 24.37 -3.38
C PHE A 278 -0.69 25.90 -3.52
N SER A 279 -0.53 26.59 -2.39
CA SER A 279 -0.32 28.05 -2.33
C SER A 279 1.06 28.32 -1.73
N GLY A 280 1.98 28.80 -2.52
CA GLY A 280 3.31 29.20 -2.07
C GLY A 280 3.83 30.37 -2.92
N THR A 281 4.48 31.31 -2.26
CA THR A 281 5.06 32.49 -2.92
C THR A 281 6.55 32.55 -2.63
N VAL A 282 7.36 32.64 -3.69
CA VAL A 282 8.79 32.92 -3.58
C VAL A 282 8.97 34.41 -3.44
N VAL A 283 9.60 34.82 -2.35
CA VAL A 283 9.91 36.23 -2.06
C VAL A 283 11.23 36.67 -2.70
N GLY A 284 12.18 35.73 -2.83
CA GLY A 284 13.47 36.00 -3.46
C GLY A 284 14.51 34.94 -3.18
N ARG A 285 15.73 35.13 -3.68
CA ARG A 285 16.88 34.26 -3.47
C ARG A 285 18.00 35.06 -2.81
N VAL A 286 18.73 34.43 -1.90
CA VAL A 286 19.85 35.05 -1.17
C VAL A 286 21.03 34.09 -1.11
N GLY A 287 22.24 34.63 -1.11
CA GLY A 287 23.45 33.85 -0.84
C GLY A 287 23.92 34.10 0.59
N LEU A 288 24.16 33.01 1.33
CA LEU A 288 24.59 33.05 2.72
C LEU A 288 26.00 32.50 2.88
N THR A 289 26.87 33.22 3.51
CA THR A 289 28.24 32.77 3.85
C THR A 289 28.32 32.19 5.25
N SER A 290 27.35 32.53 6.10
CA SER A 290 27.18 31.94 7.44
C SER A 290 25.77 31.35 7.54
N VAL A 291 25.67 30.09 7.89
CA VAL A 291 24.39 29.34 7.93
C VAL A 291 24.18 28.71 9.29
N ARG A 292 23.11 29.12 9.98
CA ARG A 292 22.65 28.45 11.20
C ARG A 292 21.29 27.82 10.94
N ILE A 293 21.21 26.48 11.08
CA ILE A 293 20.00 25.72 10.85
C ILE A 293 19.32 25.43 12.19
N ASP A 294 18.26 26.17 12.50
CA ASP A 294 17.49 26.02 13.72
C ASP A 294 16.35 24.99 13.52
N LYS A 295 16.17 24.12 14.51
CA LYS A 295 15.09 23.16 14.46
C LYS A 295 13.75 23.83 14.82
N ALA A 296 12.69 23.53 14.08
CA ALA A 296 11.35 23.97 14.44
C ALA A 296 10.97 23.51 15.85
N PRO A 297 10.19 24.30 16.61
CA PRO A 297 9.74 23.92 17.92
C PRO A 297 8.94 22.60 17.85
N ALA A 298 9.14 21.74 18.83
CA ALA A 298 8.26 20.60 19.01
C ALA A 298 6.85 21.09 19.40
N TRP A 299 5.84 20.23 19.18
CA TRP A 299 4.44 20.55 19.54
C TRP A 299 4.23 21.01 21.01
N SER A 300 5.21 20.68 21.87
CA SER A 300 5.23 21.03 23.29
C SER A 300 5.97 22.32 23.60
N ASP A 301 6.80 22.80 22.71
CA ASP A 301 7.71 23.93 22.94
C ASP A 301 7.32 25.10 22.05
N THR A 302 7.47 26.32 22.60
CA THR A 302 7.23 27.58 21.87
C THR A 302 8.49 28.11 21.19
N GLU A 303 9.65 27.60 21.59
CA GLU A 303 10.96 28.10 21.13
C GLU A 303 11.62 27.14 20.15
N ARG A 304 12.29 27.70 19.14
CA ARG A 304 13.15 26.94 18.23
C ARG A 304 14.37 26.44 18.98
N ILE A 305 14.83 25.27 18.61
CA ILE A 305 16.10 24.74 19.12
C ILE A 305 17.22 25.28 18.23
N PRO A 306 18.11 26.13 18.76
CA PRO A 306 19.20 26.70 17.96
C PRO A 306 20.17 25.61 17.50
N GLY A 307 20.56 25.71 16.24
CA GLY A 307 21.54 24.83 15.62
C GLY A 307 22.97 25.34 15.68
N GLU A 308 23.89 24.54 15.15
CA GLU A 308 25.27 24.93 14.93
C GLU A 308 25.35 25.93 13.75
N THR A 309 26.29 26.91 13.84
CA THR A 309 26.57 27.85 12.74
C THR A 309 27.72 27.30 11.92
N PHE A 310 27.60 27.31 10.61
CA PHE A 310 28.60 26.90 9.67
C PHE A 310 28.99 28.08 8.77
N GLU A 311 30.29 28.30 8.64
CA GLU A 311 30.83 29.29 7.70
C GLU A 311 31.22 28.61 6.39
N HIS A 312 30.94 29.28 5.27
CA HIS A 312 31.17 28.78 3.93
C HIS A 312 32.05 29.77 3.14
N ASP A 313 33.05 29.26 2.45
CA ASP A 313 33.95 30.07 1.62
C ASP A 313 33.19 30.67 0.41
N GLU A 314 32.21 29.93 -0.13
CA GLU A 314 31.33 30.37 -1.21
C GLU A 314 29.92 30.54 -0.68
N PRO A 315 29.17 31.58 -1.12
CA PRO A 315 27.79 31.76 -0.67
C PRO A 315 26.90 30.56 -1.00
N VAL A 316 26.20 30.06 -0.01
CA VAL A 316 25.17 29.01 -0.14
C VAL A 316 23.86 29.68 -0.52
N GLU A 317 23.28 29.26 -1.64
CA GLU A 317 22.01 29.81 -2.11
C GLU A 317 20.84 29.38 -1.20
N MET A 318 19.91 30.28 -0.93
CA MET A 318 18.67 30.00 -0.23
C MET A 318 17.49 30.67 -0.91
N VAL A 319 16.42 29.92 -1.14
CA VAL A 319 15.15 30.38 -1.70
C VAL A 319 14.19 30.73 -0.56
N ARG A 320 13.76 32.01 -0.49
CA ARG A 320 12.78 32.44 0.51
C ARG A 320 11.38 32.15 0.04
N LEU A 321 10.77 31.11 0.61
CA LEU A 321 9.43 30.62 0.29
C LEU A 321 8.48 30.85 1.47
N VAL A 322 7.30 31.38 1.20
CA VAL A 322 6.22 31.49 2.16
C VAL A 322 5.09 30.55 1.74
N THR A 323 4.68 29.66 2.63
CA THR A 323 3.57 28.74 2.42
C THR A 323 2.95 28.35 3.77
N SER A 324 1.64 28.20 3.81
CA SER A 324 0.90 27.78 5.01
C SER A 324 0.55 26.29 5.04
N GLN A 325 0.87 25.55 3.99
CA GLN A 325 0.39 24.17 3.78
C GLN A 325 1.44 23.10 4.01
N MET A 326 2.57 23.48 4.60
CA MET A 326 3.72 22.62 4.83
C MET A 326 4.11 22.61 6.30
N ASP A 327 4.53 21.46 6.78
CA ASP A 327 5.10 21.31 8.10
C ASP A 327 6.59 21.66 8.03
N VAL A 328 6.97 22.80 8.63
CA VAL A 328 8.37 23.26 8.65
C VAL A 328 9.15 22.47 9.69
N SER A 329 10.23 21.84 9.27
CA SER A 329 11.11 21.06 10.16
C SER A 329 12.34 21.86 10.61
N TYR A 330 12.86 22.73 9.74
CA TYR A 330 14.06 23.53 9.98
C TYR A 330 13.94 24.93 9.41
N PHE A 331 14.56 25.87 10.07
CA PHE A 331 14.65 27.28 9.68
C PHE A 331 16.12 27.71 9.52
N VAL A 332 16.35 28.67 8.63
CA VAL A 332 17.57 29.47 8.58
C VAL A 332 17.13 30.93 8.70
N ASP A 333 17.63 31.61 9.72
CA ASP A 333 17.10 32.89 10.18
C ASP A 333 15.55 32.73 10.46
N GLU A 334 14.72 33.49 9.79
CA GLU A 334 13.26 33.40 9.92
C GLU A 334 12.60 32.58 8.79
N TRP A 335 13.39 32.06 7.85
CA TRP A 335 12.86 31.40 6.66
C TRP A 335 12.89 29.89 6.75
N PRO A 336 11.85 29.21 6.28
CA PRO A 336 11.82 27.75 6.20
C PRO A 336 12.99 27.23 5.34
N ALA A 337 13.83 26.37 5.89
CA ALA A 337 14.95 25.73 5.21
C ALA A 337 14.59 24.31 4.73
N ALA A 338 13.78 23.60 5.52
CA ALA A 338 13.25 22.30 5.14
C ALA A 338 11.80 22.16 5.60
N MET A 339 10.97 21.69 4.70
CA MET A 339 9.53 21.51 4.91
C MET A 339 9.10 20.15 4.40
N THR A 340 8.07 19.59 5.03
CA THR A 340 7.49 18.30 4.63
C THR A 340 5.99 18.38 4.47
N ARG A 341 5.43 17.52 3.61
CA ARG A 341 3.99 17.34 3.44
C ARG A 341 3.69 15.88 3.14
N SER A 342 2.71 15.33 3.83
CA SER A 342 2.16 14.01 3.48
C SER A 342 1.25 14.13 2.26
N CYS A 343 1.47 13.26 1.27
CA CYS A 343 0.70 13.18 0.04
C CYS A 343 0.22 11.74 -0.13
N GLY A 344 -1.00 11.44 0.30
CA GLY A 344 -1.46 10.07 0.40
C GLY A 344 -0.56 9.24 1.31
N ASP A 345 -0.06 8.12 0.83
CA ASP A 345 0.87 7.26 1.56
C ASP A 345 2.32 7.75 1.51
N GLY A 346 2.63 8.63 0.56
CA GLY A 346 3.97 9.15 0.36
C GLY A 346 4.24 10.45 1.08
N LYS A 347 5.47 10.92 0.92
CA LYS A 347 5.97 12.13 1.58
C LYS A 347 6.75 13.01 0.62
N LEU A 348 6.38 14.28 0.60
CA LEU A 348 7.12 15.32 -0.09
C LEU A 348 8.02 16.05 0.91
N LEU A 349 9.31 16.10 0.62
CA LEU A 349 10.31 16.92 1.28
C LEU A 349 10.70 18.05 0.33
N ILE A 350 10.77 19.27 0.85
CA ILE A 350 11.21 20.45 0.13
C ILE A 350 12.38 21.06 0.90
N THR A 351 13.49 21.31 0.24
CA THR A 351 14.58 22.10 0.78
C THR A 351 14.73 23.40 -0.01
N THR A 352 14.87 24.50 0.70
CA THR A 352 15.08 25.86 0.14
C THR A 352 16.51 26.31 0.28
N LEU A 353 17.27 25.72 1.20
CA LEU A 353 18.70 25.93 1.39
C LEU A 353 19.48 25.01 0.44
N GLY A 354 20.48 25.55 -0.21
CA GLY A 354 21.35 24.84 -1.13
C GLY A 354 22.09 23.66 -0.47
N ALA A 355 22.43 22.67 -1.30
CA ALA A 355 22.96 21.39 -0.84
C ALA A 355 24.17 21.51 0.09
N ARG A 356 25.09 22.46 -0.18
CA ARG A 356 26.28 22.70 0.64
C ARG A 356 25.98 23.09 2.07
N GLY A 357 24.87 23.78 2.34
CA GLY A 357 24.48 24.17 3.69
C GLY A 357 24.10 23.01 4.61
N TRP A 358 23.88 21.80 4.06
CA TRP A 358 23.47 20.61 4.81
C TRP A 358 24.61 19.65 5.11
N ILE A 359 25.78 19.86 4.54
CA ILE A 359 26.95 18.97 4.64
C ILE A 359 28.16 19.73 5.18
N LYS A 360 29.09 19.00 5.76
CA LYS A 360 30.35 19.53 6.29
C LYS A 360 31.53 18.65 5.86
N PRO A 361 32.73 19.24 5.69
CA PRO A 361 33.93 18.47 5.36
C PRO A 361 34.26 17.47 6.48
N HIS A 362 34.93 16.39 6.12
CA HIS A 362 35.48 15.45 7.09
C HIS A 362 36.53 16.13 7.98
N PRO A 363 36.57 15.83 9.29
CA PRO A 363 37.70 16.23 10.14
C PRO A 363 39.01 15.69 9.57
N PRO A 364 40.14 16.45 9.69
CA PRO A 364 41.43 16.06 9.11
C PRO A 364 41.94 14.68 9.53
N ASN A 365 41.50 14.17 10.72
CA ASN A 365 41.94 12.89 11.30
C ASN A 365 40.87 11.82 11.25
N SER A 366 39.86 11.94 10.39
CA SER A 366 38.82 10.91 10.27
C SER A 366 39.37 9.62 9.64
N GLU A 367 39.06 8.48 10.23
CA GLU A 367 39.37 7.17 9.65
C GLU A 367 38.72 7.03 8.27
N LYS A 368 39.52 6.63 7.30
CA LYS A 368 39.00 6.33 5.95
C LYS A 368 38.16 5.06 6.02
N VAL A 369 36.91 5.14 5.60
CA VAL A 369 36.05 3.98 5.47
C VAL A 369 36.61 3.08 4.37
N GLU A 370 36.88 1.82 4.71
CA GLU A 370 37.47 0.83 3.79
C GLU A 370 36.56 0.51 2.59
N ASP A 371 35.23 0.56 2.77
CA ASP A 371 34.25 0.28 1.73
C ASP A 371 33.89 1.55 0.94
N PRO A 372 34.35 1.68 -0.33
CA PRO A 372 34.04 2.87 -1.17
C PRO A 372 32.53 3.10 -1.35
N LEU A 373 31.71 2.05 -1.25
CA LEU A 373 30.25 2.17 -1.40
C LEU A 373 29.57 2.76 -0.16
N LYS A 374 30.25 2.78 0.97
CA LYS A 374 29.81 3.33 2.24
C LYS A 374 30.57 4.59 2.65
N SER A 375 31.31 5.15 1.73
CA SER A 375 32.06 6.40 1.91
C SER A 375 31.35 7.56 1.24
N SER A 376 31.51 8.74 1.80
CA SER A 376 31.07 10.02 1.22
C SER A 376 32.20 11.03 1.38
N ASN A 377 32.31 12.00 0.45
CA ASN A 377 33.28 13.08 0.50
C ASN A 377 33.00 14.07 1.65
N PHE A 378 31.76 14.11 2.13
CA PHE A 378 31.28 15.02 3.15
C PHE A 378 30.51 14.26 4.24
N LEU A 379 30.45 14.85 5.42
CA LEU A 379 29.61 14.39 6.52
C LEU A 379 28.27 15.12 6.51
N SER A 380 27.22 14.39 6.88
CA SER A 380 25.90 14.98 7.13
C SER A 380 25.93 15.82 8.41
N THR A 381 25.35 17.02 8.37
CA THR A 381 25.00 17.75 9.58
C THR A 381 23.87 17.04 10.34
N THR A 382 23.68 17.33 11.61
CA THR A 382 22.57 16.77 12.41
C THR A 382 21.20 17.03 11.77
N PRO A 383 20.89 18.23 11.25
CA PRO A 383 19.66 18.47 10.51
C PRO A 383 19.50 17.54 9.30
N LEU A 384 20.55 17.37 8.49
CA LEU A 384 20.49 16.45 7.35
C LEU A 384 20.27 15.01 7.76
N LEU A 385 20.93 14.52 8.83
CA LEU A 385 20.71 13.17 9.36
C LEU A 385 19.25 12.92 9.72
N ASN A 386 18.60 13.89 10.36
CA ASN A 386 17.19 13.79 10.74
C ASN A 386 16.27 13.78 9.50
N ILE A 387 16.48 14.68 8.55
CA ILE A 387 15.74 14.73 7.29
C ILE A 387 15.95 13.43 6.51
N ALA A 388 17.20 12.97 6.39
CA ALA A 388 17.56 11.74 5.71
C ALA A 388 16.92 10.50 6.36
N SER A 389 16.86 10.45 7.71
CA SER A 389 16.22 9.34 8.43
C SER A 389 14.73 9.20 8.11
N ASP A 390 14.08 10.33 7.86
CA ASP A 390 12.66 10.36 7.49
C ASP A 390 12.45 10.12 5.99
N PHE A 391 13.28 10.72 5.15
CA PHE A 391 13.21 10.60 3.70
C PHE A 391 13.54 9.20 3.20
N PHE A 392 14.63 8.57 3.68
CA PHE A 392 15.06 7.24 3.25
C PHE A 392 14.34 6.09 3.98
N ARG A 393 13.18 6.33 4.56
CA ARG A 393 12.32 5.26 5.07
C ARG A 393 11.80 4.38 3.94
N LEU A 394 11.49 3.13 4.27
CA LEU A 394 10.77 2.27 3.34
C LEU A 394 9.35 2.81 3.11
N PRO A 395 8.84 2.72 1.89
CA PRO A 395 7.45 3.03 1.59
C PRO A 395 6.50 2.24 2.51
N LYS A 396 5.38 2.85 2.84
CA LYS A 396 4.34 2.16 3.61
C LYS A 396 3.81 0.95 2.81
N PRO A 397 3.47 -0.17 3.45
CA PRO A 397 2.85 -1.29 2.76
C PRO A 397 1.48 -0.86 2.16
N PRO A 398 0.93 -1.57 1.16
CA PRO A 398 -0.38 -1.26 0.60
C PRO A 398 -1.47 -1.30 1.69
N LEU A 399 -2.58 -0.61 1.45
CA LEU A 399 -3.72 -0.56 2.39
C LEU A 399 -4.25 -1.95 2.71
N LEU A 400 -4.42 -2.75 1.69
CA LEU A 400 -4.81 -4.16 1.79
C LEU A 400 -3.73 -5.03 1.16
N ALA A 401 -3.28 -6.03 1.88
CA ALA A 401 -2.35 -7.00 1.33
C ALA A 401 -3.03 -7.86 0.25
N THR A 402 -2.29 -8.23 -0.79
CA THR A 402 -2.76 -9.12 -1.86
C THR A 402 -3.34 -10.43 -1.29
N SER A 403 -2.66 -11.01 -0.31
CA SER A 403 -3.12 -12.22 0.40
C SER A 403 -4.47 -12.09 1.11
N THR A 404 -4.92 -10.86 1.35
CA THR A 404 -6.20 -10.55 1.99
C THR A 404 -7.29 -10.26 0.97
N ILE A 405 -6.96 -9.45 -0.04
CA ILE A 405 -7.96 -8.92 -0.97
C ILE A 405 -8.38 -9.97 -2.02
N GLU A 406 -7.47 -10.85 -2.43
CA GLU A 406 -7.80 -11.92 -3.37
C GLU A 406 -8.82 -12.93 -2.81
N PRO A 407 -8.69 -13.46 -1.58
CA PRO A 407 -9.72 -14.31 -0.97
C PRO A 407 -11.08 -13.63 -0.87
N LEU A 408 -11.11 -12.34 -0.52
CA LEU A 408 -12.35 -11.57 -0.47
C LEU A 408 -13.02 -11.48 -1.85
N ALA A 409 -12.26 -11.24 -2.93
CA ALA A 409 -12.80 -11.23 -4.28
C ALA A 409 -13.36 -12.62 -4.67
N ARG A 410 -12.71 -13.71 -4.26
CA ARG A 410 -13.21 -15.08 -4.47
C ARG A 410 -14.53 -15.36 -3.76
N GLU A 411 -14.73 -14.82 -2.56
CA GLU A 411 -15.99 -14.97 -1.82
C GLU A 411 -17.19 -14.38 -2.59
N TYR A 412 -16.99 -13.29 -3.37
CA TYR A 412 -18.06 -12.68 -4.18
C TYR A 412 -18.46 -13.52 -5.40
N ILE A 413 -17.62 -14.43 -5.88
CA ILE A 413 -18.00 -15.41 -6.91
C ILE A 413 -19.12 -16.31 -6.39
N GLY A 414 -19.05 -16.68 -5.11
CA GLY A 414 -20.05 -17.57 -4.50
C GLY A 414 -19.88 -19.04 -4.90
N TYR A 415 -18.78 -19.40 -5.56
CA TYR A 415 -18.49 -20.79 -5.90
C TYR A 415 -18.12 -21.58 -4.66
N SER A 416 -18.86 -22.61 -4.36
CA SER A 416 -18.54 -23.55 -3.29
C SER A 416 -18.17 -24.92 -3.87
N ILE A 417 -16.99 -25.39 -3.50
CA ILE A 417 -16.60 -26.78 -3.80
C ILE A 417 -17.57 -27.72 -3.04
N PRO A 418 -18.07 -28.79 -3.69
CA PRO A 418 -18.88 -29.79 -2.99
C PRO A 418 -18.24 -30.21 -1.67
N SER A 419 -18.99 -30.17 -0.59
CA SER A 419 -18.43 -30.44 0.73
C SER A 419 -17.73 -31.81 0.76
N TRP A 420 -16.52 -31.85 1.31
CA TRP A 420 -15.71 -33.04 1.43
C TRP A 420 -16.51 -34.21 2.05
N GLY A 421 -17.41 -33.90 3.00
CA GLY A 421 -18.30 -34.86 3.59
C GLY A 421 -19.24 -35.57 2.60
N ARG A 422 -19.70 -34.87 1.55
CA ARG A 422 -20.54 -35.52 0.50
C ARG A 422 -19.74 -36.52 -0.32
N VAL A 423 -18.50 -36.13 -0.69
CA VAL A 423 -17.61 -37.01 -1.46
C VAL A 423 -17.20 -38.23 -0.66
N VAL A 424 -16.78 -38.04 0.58
CA VAL A 424 -16.39 -39.10 1.49
C VAL A 424 -17.59 -39.98 1.83
N GLY A 425 -18.76 -39.38 2.11
CA GLY A 425 -20.00 -40.14 2.34
C GLY A 425 -20.37 -41.01 1.16
N THR A 426 -20.24 -40.54 -0.07
CA THR A 426 -20.45 -41.32 -1.30
C THR A 426 -19.47 -42.48 -1.42
N LEU A 427 -18.17 -42.23 -1.15
CA LEU A 427 -17.12 -43.23 -1.21
C LEU A 427 -17.30 -44.31 -0.10
N LEU A 428 -17.65 -43.89 1.12
CA LEU A 428 -17.94 -44.80 2.21
C LEU A 428 -19.19 -45.62 1.93
N GLY A 429 -20.24 -44.99 1.38
CA GLY A 429 -21.45 -45.68 0.93
C GLY A 429 -21.16 -46.72 -0.14
N PHE A 430 -20.32 -46.37 -1.10
CA PHE A 430 -19.84 -47.31 -2.12
C PHE A 430 -19.05 -48.49 -1.51
N SER A 431 -18.13 -48.24 -0.61
CA SER A 431 -17.36 -49.26 0.07
C SER A 431 -18.27 -50.19 0.89
N LEU A 432 -19.21 -49.63 1.61
CA LEU A 432 -20.20 -50.42 2.36
C LEU A 432 -21.09 -51.26 1.44
N ALA A 433 -21.56 -50.67 0.33
CA ALA A 433 -22.37 -51.39 -0.66
C ALA A 433 -21.60 -52.61 -1.26
N ILE A 434 -20.33 -52.45 -1.60
CA ILE A 434 -19.49 -53.58 -2.09
C ILE A 434 -19.37 -54.68 -1.05
N VAL A 435 -19.16 -54.32 0.23
CA VAL A 435 -19.08 -55.32 1.32
C VAL A 435 -20.41 -56.04 1.48
N LEU A 436 -21.50 -55.32 1.48
CA LEU A 436 -22.86 -55.90 1.62
C LEU A 436 -23.18 -56.80 0.43
N ILE A 437 -22.88 -56.41 -0.79
CA ILE A 437 -23.03 -57.21 -2.01
C ILE A 437 -22.17 -58.45 -1.89
N GLY A 438 -20.88 -58.31 -1.46
CA GLY A 438 -19.96 -59.44 -1.27
C GLY A 438 -20.50 -60.46 -0.25
N VAL A 439 -20.99 -60.01 0.89
CA VAL A 439 -21.63 -60.90 1.91
C VAL A 439 -22.87 -61.56 1.39
N TRP A 440 -23.73 -60.83 0.66
CA TRP A 440 -24.95 -61.40 0.07
C TRP A 440 -24.66 -62.46 -1.02
N MET A 441 -23.74 -62.14 -1.93
CA MET A 441 -23.29 -63.06 -2.98
C MET A 441 -22.57 -64.30 -2.44
N ASN A 442 -21.83 -64.17 -1.33
CA ASN A 442 -21.25 -65.31 -0.62
C ASN A 442 -22.34 -66.25 -0.05
N ARG A 443 -23.45 -65.66 0.46
CA ARG A 443 -24.56 -66.47 0.97
C ARG A 443 -25.32 -67.22 -0.10
N ILE A 444 -25.35 -66.72 -1.33
CA ILE A 444 -26.05 -67.35 -2.47
C ILE A 444 -25.07 -68.32 -3.22
N GLY A 445 -23.81 -68.35 -2.89
CA GLY A 445 -22.82 -69.23 -3.53
C GLY A 445 -22.27 -68.72 -4.86
N HIS A 446 -22.52 -67.47 -5.24
CA HIS A 446 -22.13 -66.87 -6.53
C HIS A 446 -21.07 -65.71 -6.38
N LEU A 447 -20.02 -65.93 -5.63
CA LEU A 447 -18.98 -64.94 -5.33
C LEU A 447 -18.25 -64.43 -6.59
N GLU A 448 -18.25 -65.21 -7.67
CA GLU A 448 -17.65 -64.86 -8.96
C GLU A 448 -18.29 -63.59 -9.58
N HIS A 449 -19.56 -63.34 -9.29
CA HIS A 449 -20.23 -62.18 -9.83
C HIS A 449 -19.91 -60.85 -9.12
N VAL A 450 -19.28 -60.89 -7.94
CA VAL A 450 -18.90 -59.68 -7.18
C VAL A 450 -17.94 -58.80 -7.96
N SER A 451 -17.01 -59.42 -8.68
CA SER A 451 -16.04 -58.66 -9.51
C SER A 451 -16.71 -57.87 -10.62
N TRP A 452 -17.76 -58.45 -11.21
CA TRP A 452 -18.50 -57.80 -12.31
C TRP A 452 -19.49 -56.72 -11.79
N ILE A 453 -20.22 -57.03 -10.72
CA ILE A 453 -21.15 -56.09 -10.09
C ILE A 453 -20.42 -54.93 -9.45
N GLY A 454 -19.26 -55.22 -8.81
CA GLY A 454 -18.39 -54.18 -8.23
C GLY A 454 -17.90 -53.19 -9.26
N SER A 455 -17.47 -53.67 -10.41
CA SER A 455 -17.00 -52.81 -11.51
C SER A 455 -18.16 -51.96 -12.08
N ILE A 456 -19.37 -52.49 -12.24
CA ILE A 456 -20.51 -51.69 -12.68
C ILE A 456 -20.89 -50.64 -11.64
N LEU A 457 -20.91 -51.01 -10.36
CA LEU A 457 -21.19 -50.10 -9.29
C LEU A 457 -20.16 -48.96 -9.21
N ALA A 458 -18.86 -49.29 -9.39
CA ALA A 458 -17.80 -48.31 -9.44
C ALA A 458 -17.99 -47.28 -10.58
N ILE A 459 -18.33 -47.76 -11.78
CA ILE A 459 -18.66 -46.92 -12.93
C ILE A 459 -19.84 -46.02 -12.65
N LEU A 460 -20.93 -46.53 -12.07
CA LEU A 460 -22.12 -45.78 -11.73
C LEU A 460 -21.81 -44.68 -10.68
N VAL A 461 -21.06 -45.02 -9.63
CA VAL A 461 -20.65 -44.05 -8.61
C VAL A 461 -19.70 -43.00 -9.17
N SER A 462 -18.77 -43.38 -10.02
CA SER A 462 -17.86 -42.45 -10.70
C SER A 462 -18.64 -41.52 -11.63
N ALA A 463 -19.60 -42.03 -12.40
CA ALA A 463 -20.48 -41.23 -13.25
C ALA A 463 -21.35 -40.25 -12.42
N ALA A 464 -21.88 -40.71 -11.27
CA ALA A 464 -22.62 -39.87 -10.36
C ALA A 464 -21.74 -38.73 -9.77
N LEU A 465 -20.53 -39.04 -9.33
CA LEU A 465 -19.58 -38.04 -8.85
C LEU A 465 -19.16 -37.02 -9.93
N LEU A 466 -18.93 -37.49 -11.16
CA LEU A 466 -18.66 -36.64 -12.31
C LEU A 466 -19.85 -35.70 -12.59
N MET A 467 -21.09 -36.25 -12.54
CA MET A 467 -22.29 -35.47 -12.76
C MET A 467 -22.48 -34.42 -11.66
N VAL A 468 -22.25 -34.75 -10.40
CA VAL A 468 -22.26 -33.80 -9.28
C VAL A 468 -21.19 -32.73 -9.46
N GLY A 469 -19.97 -33.11 -9.87
CA GLY A 469 -18.90 -32.15 -10.17
C GLY A 469 -19.26 -31.18 -11.31
N ARG A 470 -19.83 -31.72 -12.40
CA ARG A 470 -20.25 -30.94 -13.53
C ARG A 470 -21.41 -29.99 -13.20
N THR A 471 -22.43 -30.46 -12.50
CA THR A 471 -23.56 -29.62 -12.04
C THR A 471 -23.10 -28.54 -11.08
N SER A 472 -22.15 -28.84 -10.17
CA SER A 472 -21.57 -27.81 -9.29
C SER A 472 -20.78 -26.74 -10.04
N ARG A 473 -20.05 -27.13 -11.09
CA ARG A 473 -19.34 -26.17 -11.96
C ARG A 473 -20.28 -25.24 -12.71
N HIS A 474 -21.38 -25.75 -13.24
CA HIS A 474 -22.36 -24.97 -13.98
C HIS A 474 -23.43 -24.30 -13.11
N ALA A 475 -23.36 -24.47 -11.79
CA ALA A 475 -24.28 -23.79 -10.87
C ALA A 475 -24.12 -22.26 -10.87
N ILE A 476 -22.94 -21.78 -11.24
CA ILE A 476 -22.63 -20.34 -11.36
C ILE A 476 -22.21 -20.06 -12.79
N PRO A 477 -22.76 -19.03 -13.44
CA PRO A 477 -22.33 -18.61 -14.76
C PRO A 477 -20.90 -18.08 -14.71
N ALA A 478 -20.30 -17.85 -15.86
CA ALA A 478 -19.03 -17.17 -15.97
C ALA A 478 -19.14 -15.80 -15.28
N THR A 479 -18.36 -15.60 -14.23
CA THR A 479 -18.49 -14.45 -13.32
C THR A 479 -17.13 -13.83 -13.03
N MET A 480 -17.10 -12.51 -13.09
CA MET A 480 -16.00 -11.69 -12.61
C MET A 480 -16.40 -11.04 -11.29
N ALA A 481 -15.59 -11.15 -10.28
CA ALA A 481 -15.81 -10.47 -9.01
C ALA A 481 -14.61 -9.59 -8.64
N SER A 482 -14.88 -8.40 -8.12
CA SER A 482 -13.84 -7.47 -7.69
C SER A 482 -14.13 -6.87 -6.32
N VAL A 483 -13.07 -6.70 -5.56
CA VAL A 483 -13.05 -5.90 -4.33
C VAL A 483 -12.03 -4.80 -4.53
N GLN A 484 -12.47 -3.56 -4.46
CA GLN A 484 -11.67 -2.40 -4.84
C GLN A 484 -11.58 -1.39 -3.71
N VAL A 485 -10.44 -0.71 -3.63
CA VAL A 485 -10.27 0.53 -2.86
C VAL A 485 -9.95 1.63 -3.86
N ILE A 486 -10.82 2.63 -3.92
CA ILE A 486 -10.70 3.76 -4.84
C ILE A 486 -10.32 5.00 -4.03
N GLN A 487 -9.17 5.56 -4.34
CA GLN A 487 -8.63 6.73 -3.68
C GLN A 487 -8.59 7.92 -4.63
N SER A 488 -9.07 9.08 -4.18
CA SER A 488 -8.83 10.35 -4.88
C SER A 488 -7.41 10.83 -4.58
N LEU A 489 -6.67 11.17 -5.61
CA LEU A 489 -5.36 11.81 -5.46
C LEU A 489 -5.59 13.30 -5.20
N GLY A 490 -5.33 13.71 -3.96
CA GLY A 490 -5.61 15.07 -3.48
C GLY A 490 -5.02 16.15 -4.38
N GLY A 491 -5.78 17.23 -4.63
CA GLY A 491 -5.32 18.32 -5.49
C GLY A 491 -5.55 18.10 -6.99
N THR A 492 -6.01 16.92 -7.42
CA THR A 492 -6.10 16.54 -8.84
C THR A 492 -7.45 15.93 -9.20
N ASP A 493 -7.66 15.75 -10.49
CA ASP A 493 -8.78 15.01 -11.10
C ASP A 493 -8.50 13.50 -11.22
N ALA A 494 -7.31 13.05 -10.80
CA ALA A 494 -6.93 11.65 -10.88
C ALA A 494 -7.45 10.83 -9.69
N ILE A 495 -7.84 9.61 -9.98
CA ILE A 495 -8.17 8.57 -9.00
C ILE A 495 -7.30 7.34 -9.22
N ARG A 496 -7.08 6.61 -8.15
CA ARG A 496 -6.44 5.32 -8.17
C ARG A 496 -7.37 4.26 -7.59
N SER A 497 -7.52 3.18 -8.34
CA SER A 497 -8.18 1.96 -7.89
C SER A 497 -7.14 0.87 -7.70
N GLU A 498 -7.17 0.22 -6.57
CA GLU A 498 -6.39 -1.00 -6.31
C GLU A 498 -7.30 -2.06 -5.71
N GLY A 499 -7.06 -3.32 -6.06
CA GLY A 499 -7.96 -4.35 -5.58
C GLY A 499 -7.57 -5.76 -5.94
N GLY A 500 -8.46 -6.67 -5.55
CA GLY A 500 -8.46 -8.07 -5.94
C GLY A 500 -9.53 -8.32 -6.99
N LEU A 501 -9.18 -9.14 -7.94
CA LEU A 501 -10.05 -9.61 -9.00
C LEU A 501 -10.11 -11.13 -8.95
N ALA A 502 -11.29 -11.71 -9.04
CA ALA A 502 -11.49 -13.13 -9.19
C ALA A 502 -12.35 -13.40 -10.42
N ILE A 503 -11.95 -14.36 -11.23
CA ILE A 503 -12.67 -14.75 -12.44
C ILE A 503 -13.00 -16.23 -12.33
N TYR A 504 -14.23 -16.57 -12.62
CA TYR A 504 -14.72 -17.92 -12.66
C TYR A 504 -15.28 -18.26 -14.02
N HIS A 505 -14.74 -19.31 -14.63
CA HIS A 505 -15.26 -19.92 -15.84
C HIS A 505 -15.67 -21.36 -15.55
N PRO A 506 -16.92 -21.77 -15.80
CA PRO A 506 -17.34 -23.15 -15.67
C PRO A 506 -16.65 -24.05 -16.70
N GLU A 507 -16.35 -23.52 -17.86
CA GLU A 507 -15.58 -24.13 -18.93
C GLU A 507 -14.39 -23.21 -19.26
N GLY A 508 -13.34 -23.76 -19.89
CA GLY A 508 -12.21 -22.94 -20.32
C GLY A 508 -12.62 -21.90 -21.35
N SER A 509 -11.98 -20.73 -21.36
CA SER A 509 -12.18 -19.64 -22.30
C SER A 509 -10.85 -19.28 -22.97
N GLU A 510 -10.86 -19.03 -24.26
CA GLU A 510 -9.69 -18.59 -25.04
C GLU A 510 -9.62 -17.07 -25.19
N VAL A 511 -10.43 -16.34 -24.46
CA VAL A 511 -10.47 -14.88 -24.56
C VAL A 511 -9.22 -14.26 -23.98
N SER A 512 -8.57 -13.38 -24.75
CA SER A 512 -7.45 -12.59 -24.27
C SER A 512 -7.92 -11.57 -23.23
N ILE A 513 -7.03 -11.21 -22.33
CA ILE A 513 -7.27 -10.15 -21.35
C ILE A 513 -6.72 -8.86 -21.92
N GLU A 514 -7.57 -7.86 -22.04
CA GLU A 514 -7.19 -6.52 -22.50
C GLU A 514 -7.24 -5.54 -21.34
N ALA A 515 -6.28 -4.63 -21.28
CA ALA A 515 -6.27 -3.53 -20.34
C ALA A 515 -6.35 -2.21 -21.08
N THR A 516 -7.25 -1.37 -20.65
CA THR A 516 -7.32 0.03 -21.03
C THR A 516 -6.38 0.87 -20.17
N GLN A 517 -6.15 2.08 -20.55
CA GLN A 517 -5.22 3.05 -19.98
C GLN A 517 -4.82 2.85 -18.51
N GLY A 518 -3.53 2.61 -18.25
CA GLY A 518 -2.95 2.65 -16.90
C GLY A 518 -3.27 1.46 -15.98
N GLY A 519 -4.08 0.49 -16.42
CA GLY A 519 -4.37 -0.71 -15.62
C GLY A 519 -3.19 -1.69 -15.62
N ARG A 520 -2.83 -2.21 -14.45
CA ARG A 520 -1.79 -3.25 -14.29
C ARG A 520 -2.34 -4.39 -13.45
N MET A 521 -2.18 -5.59 -13.95
CA MET A 521 -2.48 -6.80 -13.18
C MET A 521 -1.37 -7.84 -13.34
N THR A 522 -1.26 -8.69 -12.34
CA THR A 522 -0.34 -9.83 -12.35
C THR A 522 -1.18 -11.10 -12.34
N PRO A 523 -1.38 -11.77 -13.49
CA PRO A 523 -2.21 -12.96 -13.54
C PRO A 523 -1.58 -14.10 -12.75
N ASP A 524 -2.43 -14.95 -12.16
CA ASP A 524 -1.99 -16.19 -11.53
C ASP A 524 -1.52 -17.16 -12.63
N MET A 525 -0.23 -17.40 -12.67
CA MET A 525 0.42 -18.25 -13.66
C MET A 525 0.49 -19.74 -13.26
N THR A 526 -0.08 -20.12 -12.12
CA THR A 526 -0.07 -21.50 -11.63
C THR A 526 -0.78 -22.43 -12.62
N GLY A 527 -0.12 -23.51 -13.02
CA GLY A 527 -0.68 -24.49 -13.96
C GLY A 527 -0.50 -24.15 -15.44
N PHE A 528 0.27 -23.10 -15.75
CA PHE A 528 0.65 -22.74 -17.13
C PHE A 528 2.11 -23.03 -17.43
N GLU A 529 2.74 -23.88 -16.67
CA GLU A 529 4.14 -24.26 -16.84
C GLU A 529 4.37 -24.80 -18.27
N GLY A 530 5.46 -24.35 -18.89
CA GLY A 530 5.86 -24.80 -20.22
C GLY A 530 5.08 -24.19 -21.40
N THR A 531 4.15 -23.26 -21.17
CA THR A 531 3.43 -22.54 -22.24
C THR A 531 3.81 -21.07 -22.20
N ALA A 532 4.32 -20.53 -23.32
CA ALA A 532 4.68 -19.12 -23.41
C ALA A 532 3.44 -18.21 -23.29
N ARG A 533 3.52 -17.23 -22.41
CA ARG A 533 2.51 -16.22 -22.16
C ARG A 533 3.15 -14.87 -22.40
N ARG A 534 2.52 -14.05 -23.19
CA ARG A 534 3.09 -12.74 -23.56
C ARG A 534 2.12 -11.62 -23.23
N MET A 535 2.60 -10.65 -22.47
CA MET A 535 1.95 -9.38 -22.29
C MET A 535 2.46 -8.41 -23.35
N VAL A 536 1.60 -7.93 -24.22
CA VAL A 536 1.97 -7.00 -25.30
C VAL A 536 1.47 -5.60 -24.98
N THR A 537 2.35 -4.63 -24.93
CA THR A 537 2.06 -3.22 -24.72
C THR A 537 2.20 -2.46 -26.04
N THR A 538 1.26 -1.57 -26.35
CA THR A 538 1.28 -0.68 -27.52
C THR A 538 1.70 0.73 -27.15
N ASP A 539 1.92 1.59 -28.14
CA ASP A 539 2.25 3.01 -27.93
C ASP A 539 1.12 3.82 -27.29
N LEU A 540 -0.11 3.35 -27.38
CA LEU A 540 -1.28 3.99 -26.78
C LEU A 540 -1.48 3.64 -25.30
N GLY A 541 -0.52 2.93 -24.70
CA GLY A 541 -0.63 2.50 -23.30
C GLY A 541 -1.62 1.36 -23.06
N VAL A 542 -2.23 0.85 -24.11
CA VAL A 542 -3.09 -0.34 -24.06
C VAL A 542 -2.19 -1.57 -24.06
N TYR A 543 -2.50 -2.55 -23.25
CA TYR A 543 -1.82 -3.84 -23.31
C TYR A 543 -2.83 -4.99 -23.28
N HIS A 544 -2.40 -6.14 -23.79
CA HIS A 544 -3.18 -7.37 -23.73
C HIS A 544 -2.27 -8.55 -23.40
N TRP A 545 -2.86 -9.55 -22.78
CA TRP A 545 -2.20 -10.83 -22.55
C TRP A 545 -2.53 -11.77 -23.70
N ALA A 546 -1.55 -12.02 -24.55
CA ALA A 546 -1.65 -13.01 -25.61
C ALA A 546 -1.42 -14.42 -25.03
N ASN A 547 -2.09 -15.40 -25.60
CA ASN A 547 -1.94 -16.82 -25.25
C ASN A 547 -2.18 -17.10 -23.74
N LEU A 548 -3.13 -16.42 -23.13
CA LEU A 548 -3.54 -16.66 -21.75
C LEU A 548 -4.97 -17.22 -21.72
N PRO A 549 -5.20 -18.49 -22.13
CA PRO A 549 -6.52 -19.07 -22.03
C PRO A 549 -6.93 -19.18 -20.56
N GLN A 550 -8.19 -18.89 -20.29
CA GLN A 550 -8.74 -19.01 -18.94
C GLN A 550 -9.15 -20.48 -18.73
N PRO A 551 -8.46 -21.24 -17.87
CA PRO A 551 -8.85 -22.60 -17.57
C PRO A 551 -10.19 -22.62 -16.82
N ALA A 552 -10.90 -23.75 -16.91
CA ALA A 552 -12.09 -23.97 -16.12
C ALA A 552 -11.76 -23.88 -14.62
N GLY A 553 -12.56 -23.13 -13.87
CA GLY A 553 -12.38 -22.92 -12.45
C GLY A 553 -12.23 -21.46 -12.07
N MET A 554 -11.70 -21.22 -10.87
CA MET A 554 -11.55 -19.88 -10.31
C MET A 554 -10.08 -19.46 -10.30
N ARG A 555 -9.81 -18.27 -10.83
CA ARG A 555 -8.50 -17.60 -10.78
C ARG A 555 -8.64 -16.27 -10.07
N SER A 556 -7.60 -15.84 -9.40
CA SER A 556 -7.56 -14.54 -8.75
C SER A 556 -6.25 -13.83 -9.01
N THR A 557 -6.32 -12.51 -9.00
CA THR A 557 -5.17 -11.64 -9.21
C THR A 557 -5.41 -10.33 -8.46
N SER A 558 -4.34 -9.61 -8.18
CA SER A 558 -4.41 -8.22 -7.76
C SER A 558 -4.22 -7.29 -8.94
N PHE A 559 -4.83 -6.13 -8.87
CA PHE A 559 -4.71 -5.12 -9.90
C PHE A 559 -4.52 -3.72 -9.32
N THR A 560 -3.98 -2.83 -10.14
CA THR A 560 -3.94 -1.39 -9.90
C THR A 560 -4.34 -0.67 -11.17
N HIS A 561 -5.16 0.37 -11.04
CA HIS A 561 -5.60 1.20 -12.16
C HIS A 561 -5.62 2.66 -11.74
N SER A 562 -5.03 3.54 -12.53
CA SER A 562 -5.05 4.99 -12.34
C SER A 562 -5.71 5.63 -13.53
N GLN A 563 -6.69 6.49 -13.28
CA GLN A 563 -7.41 7.19 -14.34
C GLN A 563 -7.72 8.63 -13.93
N SER A 564 -7.84 9.51 -14.92
CA SER A 564 -8.33 10.87 -14.73
C SER A 564 -9.85 10.91 -14.89
N MET A 565 -10.52 11.68 -14.05
CA MET A 565 -11.97 11.85 -14.08
C MET A 565 -12.34 13.24 -14.56
N ALA A 566 -13.40 13.33 -15.36
CA ALA A 566 -13.92 14.62 -15.81
C ALA A 566 -14.33 15.55 -14.66
N ASN A 567 -14.80 14.97 -13.56
CA ASN A 567 -15.15 15.69 -12.32
C ASN A 567 -14.31 15.14 -11.17
N ARG A 568 -13.59 16.04 -10.53
CA ARG A 568 -12.78 15.72 -9.35
C ARG A 568 -13.62 15.16 -8.21
N LEU A 569 -13.23 14.03 -7.65
CA LEU A 569 -13.84 13.48 -6.45
C LEU A 569 -13.39 14.30 -5.23
N LYS A 570 -14.34 14.90 -4.53
CA LYS A 570 -14.10 15.71 -3.33
C LYS A 570 -15.16 15.42 -2.27
N ALA A 571 -14.77 15.54 -1.02
CA ALA A 571 -15.69 15.56 0.11
C ALA A 571 -15.42 16.82 0.93
N ARG A 572 -16.46 17.60 1.18
CA ARG A 572 -16.40 18.79 2.02
C ARG A 572 -17.44 18.69 3.12
N ALA A 573 -17.12 19.20 4.29
CA ALA A 573 -18.03 19.20 5.42
C ALA A 573 -17.87 20.47 6.26
N THR A 574 -18.95 20.83 6.89
CA THR A 574 -19.02 21.89 7.91
C THR A 574 -19.52 21.28 9.23
N LEU A 575 -19.15 21.89 10.33
CA LEU A 575 -19.61 21.49 11.65
C LEU A 575 -20.73 22.44 12.10
N ASP A 576 -21.73 21.89 12.72
CA ASP A 576 -22.86 22.63 13.31
C ASP A 576 -23.14 22.14 14.74
N ALA A 577 -24.25 22.57 15.33
CA ALA A 577 -24.61 22.22 16.69
C ALA A 577 -25.01 20.75 16.88
N GLU A 578 -25.36 20.05 15.81
CA GLU A 578 -25.79 18.62 15.84
C GLU A 578 -24.64 17.66 15.47
N GLY A 579 -23.64 18.15 14.75
CA GLY A 579 -22.50 17.32 14.34
C GLY A 579 -21.81 17.80 13.08
N ILE A 580 -21.73 16.93 12.07
CA ILE A 580 -21.07 17.20 10.81
C ILE A 580 -22.05 17.04 9.65
N THR A 581 -22.10 18.03 8.78
CA THR A 581 -22.90 18.02 7.55
C THR A 581 -21.97 18.27 6.38
N GLY A 582 -22.07 17.46 5.34
CA GLY A 582 -21.15 17.59 4.21
C GLY A 582 -21.76 17.22 2.88
N GLN A 583 -20.96 17.43 1.84
CA GLN A 583 -21.33 17.11 0.47
C GLN A 583 -20.18 16.36 -0.21
N TYR A 584 -20.53 15.25 -0.82
CA TYR A 584 -19.72 14.52 -1.77
C TYR A 584 -19.94 15.11 -3.17
N MET A 585 -18.88 15.44 -3.86
CA MET A 585 -18.87 15.89 -5.25
C MET A 585 -18.18 14.82 -6.12
N GLY A 586 -18.88 14.30 -7.10
CA GLY A 586 -18.44 13.25 -7.98
C GLY A 586 -19.60 12.62 -8.75
N PRO A 587 -19.43 11.45 -9.35
CA PRO A 587 -20.54 10.69 -9.94
C PRO A 587 -21.62 10.42 -8.89
N ASN A 588 -22.87 10.41 -9.31
CA ASN A 588 -23.98 10.07 -8.43
C ASN A 588 -23.92 8.58 -8.08
N LEU A 589 -23.47 8.27 -6.87
CA LEU A 589 -23.27 6.93 -6.37
C LEU A 589 -24.20 6.65 -5.19
N ALA A 590 -24.82 5.50 -5.18
CA ALA A 590 -25.53 5.00 -4.01
C ALA A 590 -24.49 4.53 -2.97
N GLY A 591 -24.03 5.45 -2.13
CA GLY A 591 -23.09 5.13 -1.05
C GLY A 591 -23.81 4.43 0.11
N THR A 592 -23.26 3.32 0.57
CA THR A 592 -23.77 2.57 1.73
C THR A 592 -22.67 2.41 2.77
N ASP A 593 -23.05 2.14 4.03
CA ASP A 593 -22.13 1.92 5.15
C ASP A 593 -21.04 3.01 5.22
N ALA A 594 -21.46 4.28 5.11
CA ALA A 594 -20.54 5.41 5.05
C ALA A 594 -20.03 5.81 6.45
N MET A 595 -18.78 6.23 6.51
CA MET A 595 -18.17 6.73 7.75
C MET A 595 -17.11 7.79 7.48
N ILE A 596 -16.85 8.60 8.49
CA ILE A 596 -15.67 9.44 8.57
C ILE A 596 -14.64 8.71 9.45
N ALA A 597 -13.49 8.42 8.87
CA ALA A 597 -12.38 7.82 9.56
C ALA A 597 -11.26 8.83 9.78
N THR A 598 -10.69 8.82 10.98
CA THR A 598 -9.54 9.61 11.36
C THR A 598 -8.55 8.73 12.12
N ARG A 599 -7.37 9.26 12.38
CA ARG A 599 -6.37 8.59 13.25
C ARG A 599 -6.91 8.31 14.66
N ASN A 600 -7.82 9.14 15.16
CA ASN A 600 -8.25 9.14 16.56
C ASN A 600 -9.57 8.43 16.78
N GLY A 601 -10.24 8.02 15.72
CA GLY A 601 -11.53 7.35 15.80
C GLY A 601 -12.31 7.39 14.51
N ARG A 602 -13.53 6.92 14.59
CA ARG A 602 -14.44 6.78 13.45
C ARG A 602 -15.84 7.22 13.87
N MET A 603 -16.61 7.74 12.93
CA MET A 603 -18.02 8.03 13.12
C MET A 603 -18.82 7.62 11.88
N GLY A 604 -19.99 7.06 12.10
CA GLY A 604 -20.94 6.76 11.04
C GLY A 604 -21.49 8.02 10.42
N VAL A 605 -21.75 7.99 9.11
CA VAL A 605 -22.49 9.06 8.43
C VAL A 605 -23.56 8.45 7.54
N THR A 606 -24.69 9.15 7.43
CA THR A 606 -25.77 8.76 6.52
C THR A 606 -25.65 9.55 5.24
N MET A 607 -25.42 8.86 4.12
CA MET A 607 -25.40 9.46 2.79
C MET A 607 -26.82 9.52 2.20
N LYS A 608 -27.14 10.64 1.54
CA LYS A 608 -28.37 10.84 0.78
C LYS A 608 -28.09 10.70 -0.71
N GLY A 609 -29.14 10.44 -1.49
CA GLY A 609 -29.01 10.25 -2.94
C GLY A 609 -28.53 11.51 -3.72
N ASP A 610 -28.54 12.68 -3.11
CA ASP A 610 -28.02 13.94 -3.68
C ASP A 610 -26.52 14.17 -3.41
N GLY A 611 -25.86 13.21 -2.77
CA GLY A 611 -24.45 13.30 -2.37
C GLY A 611 -24.20 14.02 -1.06
N THR A 612 -25.26 14.50 -0.39
CA THR A 612 -25.13 15.06 0.97
C THR A 612 -24.95 13.94 1.98
N PHE A 613 -24.18 14.19 3.03
CA PHE A 613 -24.02 13.29 4.16
C PHE A 613 -24.13 14.00 5.48
N VAL A 614 -24.65 13.30 6.48
CA VAL A 614 -24.83 13.84 7.84
C VAL A 614 -24.31 12.80 8.84
N GLY A 615 -23.52 13.25 9.79
CA GLY A 615 -23.07 12.45 10.93
C GLY A 615 -23.34 13.20 12.22
N ARG A 616 -24.00 12.54 13.15
CA ARG A 616 -24.31 13.11 14.47
C ARG A 616 -23.22 12.74 15.46
N THR A 617 -23.11 13.49 16.51
CA THR A 617 -22.14 13.21 17.59
C THR A 617 -22.40 11.85 18.27
N GLU A 618 -23.60 11.34 18.19
CA GLU A 618 -24.01 10.02 18.72
C GLU A 618 -23.51 8.87 17.84
N ASP A 619 -23.20 9.13 16.57
CA ASP A 619 -22.75 8.14 15.59
C ASP A 619 -21.24 7.84 15.69
N VAL A 620 -20.56 8.31 16.73
CA VAL A 620 -19.15 7.98 16.99
C VAL A 620 -19.04 6.51 17.38
N PHE A 621 -18.22 5.78 16.63
CA PHE A 621 -18.02 4.36 16.83
C PHE A 621 -17.17 4.07 18.07
N GLN A 622 -17.55 3.03 18.78
CA GLN A 622 -16.74 2.51 19.87
C GLN A 622 -15.46 1.84 19.35
N SER A 623 -14.51 1.62 20.24
CA SER A 623 -13.31 0.87 19.91
C SER A 623 -13.66 -0.52 19.37
N GLY A 624 -13.12 -0.89 18.20
CA GLY A 624 -13.42 -2.16 17.54
C GLY A 624 -14.69 -2.18 16.68
N GLN A 625 -15.49 -1.13 16.67
CA GLN A 625 -16.65 -1.00 15.80
C GLN A 625 -16.24 -0.37 14.46
N PHE A 626 -16.71 -0.93 13.34
CA PHE A 626 -16.39 -0.49 11.97
C PHE A 626 -17.63 -0.22 11.11
N LEU A 627 -18.80 -0.60 11.54
CA LEU A 627 -20.09 -0.36 10.89
C LEU A 627 -21.13 0.02 11.92
N ALA A 628 -22.13 0.75 11.51
CA ALA A 628 -23.22 1.22 12.39
C ALA A 628 -24.25 0.12 12.73
N ALA A 629 -24.29 -0.98 11.98
CA ALA A 629 -25.28 -2.03 12.15
C ALA A 629 -24.92 -3.00 13.28
N ASP A 630 -25.90 -3.34 14.13
CA ASP A 630 -25.75 -4.32 15.21
C ASP A 630 -25.82 -5.77 14.69
N LEU A 631 -26.63 -6.01 13.66
CA LEU A 631 -26.72 -7.29 12.95
C LEU A 631 -26.23 -7.11 11.54
N LEU A 632 -25.12 -7.78 11.21
CA LEU A 632 -24.48 -7.68 9.91
C LEU A 632 -25.02 -8.74 8.95
N SER A 633 -25.35 -8.33 7.74
CA SER A 633 -25.50 -9.24 6.61
C SER A 633 -24.14 -9.82 6.20
N ASP A 634 -24.15 -10.91 5.42
CA ASP A 634 -22.90 -11.51 4.90
C ASP A 634 -22.05 -10.48 4.13
N GLU A 635 -22.67 -9.57 3.41
CA GLU A 635 -22.03 -8.46 2.70
C GLU A 635 -21.38 -7.48 3.68
N GLN A 636 -22.12 -7.07 4.69
CA GLN A 636 -21.62 -6.15 5.71
C GLN A 636 -20.49 -6.77 6.55
N ASP A 637 -20.55 -8.09 6.81
CA ASP A 637 -19.44 -8.77 7.48
C ASP A 637 -18.16 -8.78 6.63
N ARG A 638 -18.27 -8.99 5.31
CA ARG A 638 -17.12 -8.86 4.40
C ARG A 638 -16.56 -7.44 4.41
N ARG A 639 -17.42 -6.42 4.34
CA ARG A 639 -17.03 -4.99 4.42
C ARG A 639 -16.36 -4.67 5.75
N ARG A 640 -16.93 -5.13 6.86
CA ARG A 640 -16.35 -4.97 8.20
C ARG A 640 -14.94 -5.54 8.27
N ARG A 641 -14.74 -6.78 7.82
CA ARG A 641 -13.43 -7.42 7.81
C ARG A 641 -12.41 -6.63 6.97
N THR A 642 -12.85 -6.10 5.85
CA THR A 642 -11.99 -5.26 4.97
C THR A 642 -11.56 -3.97 5.68
N LEU A 643 -12.51 -3.26 6.30
CA LEU A 643 -12.25 -2.03 7.04
C LEU A 643 -11.37 -2.29 8.27
N GLU A 644 -11.63 -3.36 9.01
CA GLU A 644 -10.83 -3.77 10.16
C GLU A 644 -9.36 -3.96 9.75
N GLN A 645 -9.10 -4.77 8.73
CA GLN A 645 -7.76 -5.03 8.24
C GLN A 645 -7.04 -3.78 7.73
N MET A 646 -7.78 -2.86 7.10
CA MET A 646 -7.23 -1.61 6.59
C MET A 646 -6.89 -0.62 7.72
N LEU A 647 -7.79 -0.48 8.69
CA LEU A 647 -7.70 0.56 9.73
C LEU A 647 -6.94 0.11 11.00
N THR A 648 -6.77 -1.21 11.21
CA THR A 648 -6.02 -1.75 12.35
C THR A 648 -4.67 -2.34 11.98
N ASN A 649 -4.18 -2.09 10.77
CA ASN A 649 -2.90 -2.63 10.30
C ASN A 649 -1.74 -2.10 11.17
N PRO A 650 -1.02 -2.97 11.92
CA PRO A 650 0.03 -2.52 12.83
C PRO A 650 1.22 -1.85 12.11
N LYS A 651 1.39 -2.11 10.81
CA LYS A 651 2.41 -1.45 9.98
C LYS A 651 1.97 -0.07 9.48
N ARG A 652 0.72 0.31 9.74
CA ARG A 652 0.09 1.56 9.29
C ARG A 652 -0.67 2.26 10.43
N LYS A 653 -0.11 2.26 11.63
CA LYS A 653 -0.72 2.86 12.83
C LYS A 653 -1.17 4.33 12.67
N ASP A 654 -0.58 5.04 11.71
CA ASP A 654 -0.90 6.44 11.41
C ASP A 654 -2.00 6.62 10.34
N TYR A 655 -2.58 5.53 9.84
CA TYR A 655 -3.62 5.60 8.84
C TYR A 655 -5.02 5.66 9.49
N PRO A 656 -5.89 6.54 8.98
CA PRO A 656 -5.64 7.60 8.02
C PRO A 656 -4.92 8.81 8.65
N ASP A 657 -4.00 9.43 7.92
CA ASP A 657 -3.22 10.61 8.38
C ASP A 657 -4.04 11.91 8.41
N ARG A 658 -5.14 11.94 7.66
CA ARG A 658 -6.12 13.05 7.59
C ARG A 658 -7.53 12.49 7.70
N PRO A 659 -8.53 13.31 8.09
CA PRO A 659 -9.92 12.89 8.02
C PRO A 659 -10.29 12.42 6.62
N GLN A 660 -10.93 11.27 6.51
CA GLN A 660 -11.36 10.67 5.25
C GLN A 660 -12.83 10.28 5.33
N LEU A 661 -13.57 10.61 4.28
CA LEU A 661 -14.88 10.03 4.04
C LEU A 661 -14.69 8.70 3.33
N MET A 662 -15.28 7.63 3.89
CA MET A 662 -15.25 6.30 3.33
C MET A 662 -16.67 5.79 3.15
N PHE A 663 -16.99 5.21 2.01
CA PHE A 663 -18.28 4.59 1.75
C PHE A 663 -18.20 3.50 0.70
N TRP A 664 -19.11 2.54 0.76
CA TRP A 664 -19.18 1.43 -0.16
C TRP A 664 -20.15 1.70 -1.30
N THR A 665 -19.81 1.20 -2.47
CA THR A 665 -20.60 1.28 -3.70
C THR A 665 -20.42 0.02 -4.55
N ASP A 666 -21.17 -0.08 -5.63
CA ASP A 666 -20.93 -1.11 -6.65
C ASP A 666 -19.53 -0.98 -7.25
N PRO A 667 -18.96 -2.07 -7.78
CA PRO A 667 -17.63 -2.05 -8.36
C PRO A 667 -17.58 -1.10 -9.56
N TRP A 668 -16.47 -0.36 -9.64
CA TRP A 668 -16.18 0.51 -10.78
C TRP A 668 -15.44 -0.26 -11.87
N ASP A 669 -15.39 0.34 -13.07
CA ASP A 669 -14.56 -0.16 -14.15
C ASP A 669 -13.10 -0.26 -13.68
N GLN A 670 -12.53 -1.46 -13.78
CA GLN A 670 -11.16 -1.75 -13.38
C GLN A 670 -10.15 -1.48 -14.51
N GLY A 671 -10.64 -1.07 -15.68
CA GLY A 671 -9.82 -0.89 -16.87
C GLY A 671 -9.34 -2.21 -17.50
N PHE A 672 -10.03 -3.32 -17.21
CA PHE A 672 -9.74 -4.63 -17.81
C PHE A 672 -10.95 -5.22 -18.48
N HIS A 673 -10.74 -5.78 -19.67
CA HIS A 673 -11.76 -6.48 -20.44
C HIS A 673 -11.37 -7.96 -20.57
N PHE A 674 -12.26 -8.83 -20.14
CA PHE A 674 -12.07 -10.29 -20.11
C PHE A 674 -12.99 -11.01 -21.10
N GLY A 675 -13.43 -10.33 -22.15
CA GLY A 675 -14.42 -10.81 -23.09
C GLY A 675 -15.87 -10.58 -22.64
N ASP A 676 -16.79 -10.86 -23.54
CA ASP A 676 -18.22 -10.63 -23.33
C ASP A 676 -18.89 -11.76 -22.55
N GLY A 677 -19.98 -11.44 -21.87
CA GLY A 677 -20.83 -12.43 -21.21
C GLY A 677 -20.47 -12.78 -19.76
N LEU A 678 -19.49 -12.11 -19.16
CA LEU A 678 -19.19 -12.25 -17.73
C LEU A 678 -20.18 -11.47 -16.86
N THR A 679 -20.72 -12.11 -15.84
CA THR A 679 -21.50 -11.42 -14.82
C THR A 679 -20.55 -10.70 -13.86
N SER A 680 -20.68 -9.38 -13.72
CA SER A 680 -19.88 -8.60 -12.78
C SER A 680 -20.50 -8.62 -11.37
N ARG A 681 -19.68 -8.88 -10.35
CA ARG A 681 -20.04 -8.84 -8.92
C ARG A 681 -18.94 -8.16 -8.11
N GLY A 682 -19.26 -7.82 -6.86
CA GLY A 682 -18.25 -7.29 -5.95
C GLY A 682 -18.64 -5.95 -5.33
N THR A 683 -17.65 -5.23 -4.85
CA THR A 683 -17.86 -3.96 -4.14
C THR A 683 -16.63 -3.07 -4.26
N ALA A 684 -16.86 -1.76 -4.19
CA ALA A 684 -15.81 -0.76 -4.16
C ALA A 684 -15.91 0.10 -2.90
N LEU A 685 -14.81 0.27 -2.18
CA LEU A 685 -14.67 1.21 -1.08
C LEU A 685 -14.08 2.50 -1.63
N ILE A 686 -14.83 3.57 -1.60
CA ILE A 686 -14.37 4.91 -1.96
C ILE A 686 -13.77 5.58 -0.74
N VAL A 687 -12.57 6.10 -0.88
CA VAL A 687 -11.80 6.75 0.18
C VAL A 687 -11.41 8.15 -0.29
N LEU A 688 -11.97 9.17 0.33
CA LEU A 688 -11.78 10.56 -0.05
C LEU A 688 -11.23 11.39 1.12
N PRO A 689 -10.21 12.22 0.89
CA PRO A 689 -9.83 13.24 1.86
C PRO A 689 -11.03 14.15 2.16
N LEU A 690 -11.36 14.30 3.44
CA LEU A 690 -12.42 15.16 3.90
C LEU A 690 -11.86 16.57 4.18
N LEU A 691 -12.33 17.55 3.44
CA LEU A 691 -12.02 18.95 3.68
C LEU A 691 -13.05 19.52 4.64
N ILE A 692 -12.58 20.08 5.75
CA ILE A 692 -13.44 20.73 6.74
C ILE A 692 -13.45 22.23 6.42
N ASP A 693 -14.61 22.74 6.09
CA ASP A 693 -14.81 24.16 5.85
C ASP A 693 -15.23 24.84 7.17
N ARG A 694 -14.74 26.06 7.38
CA ARG A 694 -15.09 26.83 8.55
C ARG A 694 -16.55 27.29 8.45
N PRO A 695 -17.38 27.08 9.49
CA PRO A 695 -18.72 27.62 9.55
C PRO A 695 -18.70 29.14 9.60
N ASP A 696 -19.85 29.76 9.35
CA ASP A 696 -20.03 31.22 9.46
C ASP A 696 -19.66 31.72 10.85
N ASN A 697 -19.34 33.01 10.94
CA ASN A 697 -19.03 33.63 12.21
C ASN A 697 -20.24 33.60 13.16
N ASN A 698 -19.96 33.46 14.45
CA ASN A 698 -20.96 33.43 15.51
C ASN A 698 -21.86 32.15 15.47
N THR A 699 -21.42 31.09 14.85
CA THR A 699 -22.13 29.81 14.77
C THR A 699 -21.72 28.91 15.93
N ASP A 700 -22.71 28.32 16.60
CA ASP A 700 -22.46 27.25 17.59
C ASP A 700 -22.20 25.95 16.86
N LEU A 701 -21.14 25.24 17.28
CA LEU A 701 -20.71 23.97 16.66
C LEU A 701 -20.26 22.96 17.71
N VAL A 702 -20.32 21.73 17.34
CA VAL A 702 -19.77 20.62 18.08
C VAL A 702 -18.65 19.95 17.28
N ILE A 703 -17.49 19.74 17.89
CA ILE A 703 -16.38 19.00 17.30
C ILE A 703 -16.38 17.58 17.88
N PRO A 704 -16.73 16.55 17.08
CA PRO A 704 -16.72 15.17 17.52
C PRO A 704 -15.32 14.68 17.86
N SER A 705 -15.22 13.78 18.80
CA SER A 705 -13.93 13.27 19.29
C SER A 705 -13.00 12.69 18.22
N PRO A 706 -13.46 12.03 17.14
CA PRO A 706 -12.57 11.59 16.08
C PRO A 706 -11.77 12.70 15.38
N LEU A 707 -12.28 13.95 15.39
CA LEU A 707 -11.61 15.09 14.78
C LEU A 707 -10.62 15.79 15.72
N ILE A 708 -10.53 15.39 16.98
CA ILE A 708 -9.63 15.96 17.98
C ILE A 708 -8.50 14.97 18.26
N SER A 709 -7.26 15.39 18.01
CA SER A 709 -6.08 14.62 18.37
C SER A 709 -5.48 15.13 19.67
N TYR A 710 -4.68 14.32 20.36
CA TYR A 710 -3.97 14.77 21.54
C TYR A 710 -2.53 14.28 21.57
N TYR A 711 -1.67 15.06 22.27
CA TYR A 711 -0.24 14.82 22.39
C TYR A 711 0.22 15.15 23.81
N ASN A 712 1.28 14.50 24.27
CA ASN A 712 1.91 14.88 25.53
C ASN A 712 2.49 16.30 25.42
N ARG A 713 2.33 17.06 26.50
CA ARG A 713 3.03 18.34 26.70
C ARG A 713 3.75 18.32 28.04
N ARG A 714 4.70 19.23 28.24
CA ARG A 714 5.33 19.44 29.52
C ARG A 714 4.30 19.91 30.55
N ASN A 715 4.48 19.50 31.78
CA ASN A 715 3.67 19.99 32.87
C ASN A 715 3.87 21.51 33.04
N PRO A 716 2.88 22.25 33.56
CA PRO A 716 3.00 23.70 33.74
C PRO A 716 4.18 24.15 34.64
N ASP A 717 4.67 23.28 35.50
CA ASP A 717 5.88 23.47 36.33
C ASP A 717 7.19 23.19 35.55
N GLY A 718 7.13 22.86 34.26
CA GLY A 718 8.28 22.54 33.42
C GLY A 718 8.78 21.10 33.52
N THR A 719 8.21 20.28 34.38
CA THR A 719 8.57 18.85 34.51
C THR A 719 8.06 18.05 33.31
N LEU A 720 8.65 16.89 33.09
CA LEU A 720 8.20 15.95 32.07
C LEU A 720 6.92 15.25 32.53
N PRO A 721 5.99 14.95 31.59
CA PRO A 721 4.79 14.17 31.90
C PRO A 721 5.18 12.77 32.36
N SER A 722 4.36 12.18 33.24
CA SER A 722 4.53 10.76 33.58
C SER A 722 4.29 9.89 32.35
N ALA A 723 4.95 8.72 32.28
CA ALA A 723 4.87 7.84 31.12
C ALA A 723 3.53 7.04 31.05
N MET A 724 2.37 7.69 31.35
CA MET A 724 1.06 7.03 31.20
C MET A 724 0.68 6.87 29.73
N TRP A 725 0.97 7.88 28.92
CA TRP A 725 0.75 7.87 27.47
C TRP A 725 2.07 7.78 26.72
N ASP A 726 2.26 6.70 25.97
CA ASP A 726 3.40 6.55 25.06
C ASP A 726 3.05 7.18 23.71
N ALA A 727 3.58 8.37 23.46
CA ALA A 727 3.33 9.11 22.22
C ALA A 727 3.92 8.41 20.98
N ALA A 728 4.97 7.60 21.12
CA ALA A 728 5.60 6.88 20.01
C ALA A 728 4.78 5.66 19.59
N ARG A 729 4.21 4.95 20.57
CA ARG A 729 3.35 3.79 20.33
C ARG A 729 1.87 4.17 20.20
N LYS A 730 1.49 5.37 20.69
CA LYS A 730 0.10 5.85 20.79
C LYS A 730 -0.77 4.91 21.63
N GLU A 731 -0.23 4.49 22.75
CA GLU A 731 -0.85 3.54 23.66
C GLU A 731 -0.75 4.04 25.10
N TRP A 732 -1.81 3.83 25.85
CA TRP A 732 -1.80 4.02 27.28
C TRP A 732 -1.08 2.85 27.94
N GLN A 733 -0.16 3.16 28.83
CA GLN A 733 0.64 2.15 29.52
C GLN A 733 -0.12 1.63 30.76
N GLU A 734 0.01 0.34 31.00
CA GLU A 734 -0.44 -0.29 32.24
C GLU A 734 0.44 0.18 33.39
N ARG A 735 -0.18 0.55 34.52
CA ARG A 735 0.52 1.11 35.68
C ARG A 735 -0.02 0.58 37.00
N SER A 736 0.85 0.61 38.02
CA SER A 736 0.52 0.35 39.40
C SER A 736 0.71 1.59 40.31
N SER A 737 1.35 2.64 39.77
CA SER A 737 1.65 3.88 40.49
C SER A 737 0.87 5.08 39.91
N PRO A 738 0.59 6.10 40.72
CA PRO A 738 -0.06 7.33 40.25
C PRO A 738 0.77 8.03 39.18
N GLY A 739 0.08 8.73 38.28
CA GLY A 739 0.74 9.49 37.24
C GLY A 739 -0.05 10.74 36.86
N LEU A 740 0.66 11.78 36.40
CA LEU A 740 0.11 13.01 35.89
C LEU A 740 0.63 13.26 34.48
N ASN A 741 -0.26 13.33 33.52
CA ASN A 741 0.07 13.71 32.15
C ASN A 741 -0.72 14.97 31.76
N TRP A 742 0.01 15.96 31.28
CA TRP A 742 -0.60 17.06 30.58
C TRP A 742 -0.69 16.73 29.11
N LEU A 743 -1.88 16.91 28.55
CA LEU A 743 -2.21 16.63 27.16
C LEU A 743 -2.60 17.93 26.45
N SER A 744 -2.11 18.09 25.25
CA SER A 744 -2.53 19.14 24.32
C SER A 744 -3.51 18.54 23.34
N PHE A 745 -4.77 18.92 23.40
CA PHE A 745 -5.80 18.51 22.46
C PHE A 745 -5.84 19.50 21.30
N MET A 746 -5.75 18.96 20.08
CA MET A 746 -5.67 19.75 18.85
C MET A 746 -7.01 19.71 18.14
N VAL A 747 -7.64 20.86 18.01
CA VAL A 747 -8.83 21.04 17.14
C VAL A 747 -8.37 21.31 15.70
N PRO A 748 -9.21 21.01 14.69
CA PRO A 748 -8.88 21.35 13.31
C PRO A 748 -8.60 22.85 13.14
N ARG A 749 -7.45 23.19 12.57
CA ARG A 749 -7.00 24.59 12.39
C ARG A 749 -7.93 25.40 11.50
N GLU A 750 -8.61 24.72 10.59
CA GLU A 750 -9.56 25.31 9.66
C GLU A 750 -10.73 25.99 10.36
N LEU A 751 -11.07 25.53 11.57
CA LEU A 751 -12.18 26.06 12.37
C LEU A 751 -11.83 27.34 13.15
N LEU A 752 -10.55 27.63 13.33
CA LEU A 752 -10.10 28.76 14.16
C LEU A 752 -10.44 30.11 13.56
N PRO A 753 -10.65 31.14 14.40
CA PRO A 753 -10.65 31.14 15.87
C PRO A 753 -11.97 30.64 16.47
N LEU A 754 -11.92 30.01 17.66
CA LEU A 754 -13.05 29.41 18.38
C LEU A 754 -13.04 29.81 19.84
N VAL A 755 -14.26 29.97 20.42
CA VAL A 755 -14.46 30.09 21.86
C VAL A 755 -15.15 28.82 22.38
N PRO A 756 -14.47 28.01 23.23
CA PRO A 756 -15.06 26.85 23.85
C PRO A 756 -16.22 27.26 24.78
N ARG A 757 -17.22 26.40 24.89
CA ARG A 757 -18.33 26.53 25.84
C ARG A 757 -18.45 25.41 26.83
N ARG A 758 -18.17 24.21 26.35
CA ARG A 758 -18.25 22.97 27.13
C ARG A 758 -17.33 21.94 26.49
N ALA A 759 -16.74 21.07 27.29
CA ALA A 759 -16.05 19.89 26.83
C ALA A 759 -16.58 18.64 27.53
N ARG A 760 -16.54 17.49 26.84
CA ARG A 760 -16.80 16.18 27.43
C ARG A 760 -15.62 15.28 27.17
N ILE A 761 -15.13 14.64 28.20
CA ILE A 761 -14.12 13.62 28.13
C ILE A 761 -14.79 12.26 28.34
N ASP A 762 -14.69 11.39 27.36
CA ASP A 762 -15.06 9.99 27.45
C ASP A 762 -13.80 9.18 27.71
N LEU A 763 -13.79 8.45 28.82
CA LEU A 763 -12.65 7.71 29.32
C LEU A 763 -13.05 6.28 29.60
N SER A 764 -12.27 5.32 29.16
CA SER A 764 -12.44 3.91 29.53
C SER A 764 -11.26 3.45 30.35
N VAL A 765 -11.54 2.84 31.50
CA VAL A 765 -10.54 2.44 32.49
C VAL A 765 -10.73 0.99 32.87
N THR A 766 -9.64 0.25 32.94
CA THR A 766 -9.58 -1.13 33.39
C THR A 766 -8.72 -1.23 34.66
N GLY A 767 -9.18 -1.98 35.63
CA GLY A 767 -8.51 -2.15 36.91
C GLY A 767 -8.81 -1.05 37.95
N PRO A 768 -8.31 -1.19 39.18
CA PRO A 768 -8.60 -0.31 40.30
C PRO A 768 -7.71 0.95 40.25
N VAL A 769 -8.10 1.94 39.48
CA VAL A 769 -7.35 3.19 39.34
C VAL A 769 -7.38 4.06 40.59
N GLY A 770 -8.36 3.89 41.46
CA GLY A 770 -8.56 4.67 42.70
C GLY A 770 -9.13 6.06 42.42
N ARG A 771 -8.29 7.00 41.98
CA ARG A 771 -8.74 8.39 41.71
C ARG A 771 -8.33 8.84 40.33
N ILE A 772 -9.27 9.50 39.63
CA ILE A 772 -8.99 10.26 38.42
C ILE A 772 -9.32 11.73 38.68
N GLU A 773 -8.39 12.61 38.31
CA GLU A 773 -8.56 14.05 38.45
C GLU A 773 -8.18 14.75 37.16
N ILE A 774 -9.02 15.67 36.71
CA ILE A 774 -8.81 16.47 35.52
C ILE A 774 -8.49 17.89 35.90
N PHE A 775 -7.40 18.43 35.36
CA PHE A 775 -6.93 19.78 35.58
C PHE A 775 -7.05 20.63 34.33
N GLY A 776 -7.32 21.92 34.52
CA GLY A 776 -7.25 22.94 33.49
C GLY A 776 -6.29 24.06 33.84
N LEU A 777 -6.08 24.97 32.89
CA LEU A 777 -5.28 26.19 33.08
C LEU A 777 -6.19 27.39 33.08
N LYS A 778 -6.29 28.07 34.20
CA LYS A 778 -7.04 29.33 34.33
C LYS A 778 -6.06 30.48 34.58
N SER A 779 -5.89 31.37 33.61
CA SER A 779 -4.92 32.47 33.70
C SER A 779 -3.49 31.98 34.04
N GLY A 780 -3.10 30.81 33.50
CA GLY A 780 -1.79 30.20 33.74
C GLY A 780 -1.67 29.41 35.04
N GLN A 781 -2.68 29.38 35.91
CA GLN A 781 -2.71 28.59 37.12
C GLN A 781 -3.42 27.26 36.92
N VAL A 782 -2.88 26.19 37.50
CA VAL A 782 -3.48 24.86 37.48
C VAL A 782 -4.70 24.83 38.42
N VAL A 783 -5.84 24.42 37.90
CA VAL A 783 -7.11 24.31 38.65
C VAL A 783 -7.66 22.90 38.46
N SER A 784 -8.12 22.27 39.53
CA SER A 784 -8.84 21.02 39.47
C SER A 784 -10.26 21.27 38.93
N LEU A 785 -10.61 20.62 37.83
CA LEU A 785 -11.91 20.76 37.17
C LEU A 785 -12.91 19.69 37.63
N LYS A 786 -12.40 18.46 37.81
CA LYS A 786 -13.25 17.33 38.20
C LYS A 786 -12.40 16.23 38.84
N THR A 787 -12.93 15.65 39.91
CA THR A 787 -12.37 14.47 40.59
C THR A 787 -13.41 13.36 40.58
N ILE A 788 -12.99 12.14 40.29
CA ILE A 788 -13.81 10.93 40.28
C ILE A 788 -13.10 9.87 41.12
N MET A 789 -13.83 9.27 42.04
CA MET A 789 -13.32 8.22 42.90
C MET A 789 -13.74 6.85 42.34
N ASP A 790 -12.78 5.94 42.35
CA ASP A 790 -12.93 4.52 41.98
C ASP A 790 -13.65 4.28 40.64
N PRO A 791 -13.28 4.99 39.57
CA PRO A 791 -13.91 4.79 38.29
C PRO A 791 -13.51 3.43 37.69
N VAL A 792 -14.49 2.71 37.14
CA VAL A 792 -14.30 1.43 36.42
C VAL A 792 -15.14 1.42 35.17
N GLY A 793 -14.58 0.92 34.07
CA GLY A 793 -15.28 0.87 32.78
C GLY A 793 -15.29 2.22 32.06
N SER A 794 -16.34 2.47 31.30
CA SER A 794 -16.49 3.70 30.51
C SER A 794 -17.21 4.78 31.33
N ILE A 795 -16.61 5.95 31.40
CA ILE A 795 -17.12 7.13 32.13
C ILE A 795 -17.11 8.36 31.21
N SER A 796 -18.12 9.21 31.35
CA SER A 796 -18.20 10.48 30.65
C SER A 796 -18.14 11.63 31.65
N ILE A 797 -17.26 12.59 31.40
CA ILE A 797 -16.94 13.70 32.29
C ILE A 797 -17.25 15.00 31.58
N ASP A 798 -18.22 15.75 32.07
CA ASP A 798 -18.55 17.06 31.53
C ASP A 798 -17.74 18.17 32.25
N LEU A 799 -17.10 19.02 31.44
CA LEU A 799 -16.32 20.18 31.86
C LEU A 799 -17.02 21.45 31.37
N ASN A 800 -17.47 22.26 32.30
CA ASN A 800 -18.30 23.49 32.02
C ASN A 800 -17.56 24.79 32.42
N ASP A 801 -16.34 24.70 32.96
CA ASP A 801 -15.55 25.90 33.31
C ASP A 801 -14.88 26.46 32.03
N VAL A 802 -15.56 27.42 31.41
CA VAL A 802 -15.15 28.06 30.14
C VAL A 802 -13.80 28.78 30.29
N ASP A 803 -13.51 29.37 31.45
CA ASP A 803 -12.24 30.07 31.67
C ASP A 803 -11.05 29.15 31.70
N ALA A 804 -11.24 27.86 32.02
CA ALA A 804 -10.21 26.83 32.00
C ALA A 804 -10.13 26.10 30.66
N LEU A 805 -11.13 26.26 29.78
CA LEU A 805 -11.17 25.64 28.46
C LEU A 805 -10.67 26.62 27.38
N THR A 806 -9.44 27.13 27.52
CA THR A 806 -8.90 28.10 26.55
C THR A 806 -8.21 27.40 25.38
N ILE A 807 -8.51 27.85 24.16
CA ILE A 807 -7.84 27.39 22.93
C ILE A 807 -6.88 28.49 22.48
N ASP A 808 -5.63 28.12 22.21
CA ASP A 808 -4.64 29.06 21.68
C ASP A 808 -4.82 29.31 20.16
N GLY A 809 -4.03 30.22 19.58
CA GLY A 809 -4.09 30.56 18.15
C GLY A 809 -3.71 29.39 17.23
N GLU A 810 -3.07 28.37 17.76
CA GLU A 810 -2.72 27.14 17.06
C GLU A 810 -3.78 26.03 17.18
N GLY A 811 -4.87 26.27 17.90
CA GLY A 811 -5.94 25.29 18.12
C GLY A 811 -5.67 24.29 19.24
N ARG A 812 -4.81 24.62 20.21
CA ARG A 812 -4.46 23.73 21.32
C ARG A 812 -5.28 24.05 22.55
N LEU A 813 -5.91 23.03 23.12
CA LEU A 813 -6.56 23.03 24.43
C LEU A 813 -5.72 22.18 25.37
N ALA A 814 -5.24 22.74 26.48
CA ALA A 814 -4.40 22.04 27.46
C ALA A 814 -5.24 21.51 28.62
N LEU A 815 -5.17 20.20 28.87
CA LEU A 815 -5.79 19.56 30.04
C LEU A 815 -4.80 18.61 30.70
N GLY A 816 -4.79 18.58 32.05
CA GLY A 816 -4.04 17.63 32.85
C GLY A 816 -4.91 16.45 33.23
N LEU A 817 -4.39 15.24 33.15
CA LEU A 817 -5.03 14.02 33.61
C LEU A 817 -4.12 13.36 34.65
N SER A 818 -4.60 13.31 35.89
CA SER A 818 -4.00 12.53 36.95
C SER A 818 -4.80 11.26 37.15
N ALA A 819 -4.12 10.13 37.24
CA ALA A 819 -4.75 8.83 37.50
C ALA A 819 -3.90 8.05 38.48
N GLY A 820 -4.54 7.32 39.37
CA GLY A 820 -3.93 6.61 40.48
C GLY A 820 -4.22 7.27 41.83
N ASP A 821 -4.21 6.50 42.89
CA ASP A 821 -4.40 6.99 44.26
C ASP A 821 -3.04 7.31 44.89
N PRO A 822 -2.71 8.59 45.16
CA PRO A 822 -1.43 8.97 45.75
C PRO A 822 -1.25 8.47 47.16
N ASP A 823 -2.33 8.17 47.87
CA ASP A 823 -2.30 7.69 49.25
C ASP A 823 -2.18 6.15 49.35
N ARG A 824 -2.18 5.46 48.20
CA ARG A 824 -2.02 4.01 48.11
C ARG A 824 -0.53 3.66 48.17
N PRO A 825 -0.09 2.84 49.15
CA PRO A 825 1.32 2.49 49.28
C PRO A 825 1.82 1.80 47.99
N GLU A 826 2.92 2.31 47.46
CA GLU A 826 3.63 1.61 46.38
C GLU A 826 4.07 0.23 46.88
N LEU A 827 3.56 -0.83 46.22
CA LEU A 827 4.12 -2.15 46.41
C LEU A 827 5.50 -2.15 45.71
N THR A 828 6.54 -1.81 46.51
CA THR A 828 7.90 -1.94 46.00
C THR A 828 8.15 -3.41 45.67
N HIS A 829 8.45 -3.68 44.40
CA HIS A 829 9.05 -4.94 43.98
C HIS A 829 10.37 -5.13 44.69
N ASN A 830 10.34 -5.70 45.89
CA ASN A 830 11.54 -6.24 46.46
C ASN A 830 11.94 -7.43 45.57
N SER A 831 13.11 -7.32 44.97
CA SER A 831 13.74 -8.41 44.25
C SER A 831 13.69 -9.67 45.11
N VAL A 832 12.91 -10.66 44.69
CA VAL A 832 12.78 -11.94 45.36
C VAL A 832 14.16 -12.61 45.39
N PRO A 833 14.76 -12.90 46.54
CA PRO A 833 16.05 -13.57 46.61
C PRO A 833 15.96 -14.97 45.97
N ALA A 834 17.00 -15.38 45.24
CA ALA A 834 17.03 -16.63 44.48
C ALA A 834 16.93 -17.94 45.31
N ASN A 835 16.86 -17.88 46.63
CA ASN A 835 16.82 -19.04 47.52
C ASN A 835 15.66 -18.92 48.52
N LEU A 836 14.44 -19.14 48.08
CA LEU A 836 13.26 -19.18 48.95
C LEU A 836 12.87 -20.61 49.29
N THR A 837 12.40 -20.83 50.56
CA THR A 837 11.73 -22.07 50.95
C THR A 837 10.38 -22.18 50.31
N GLU A 838 9.78 -23.38 50.25
CA GLU A 838 8.46 -23.63 49.60
C GLU A 838 7.32 -22.74 50.17
N GLU A 839 7.36 -22.43 51.43
CA GLU A 839 6.42 -21.56 52.13
C GLU A 839 6.61 -20.08 51.77
N GLN A 840 7.85 -19.65 51.58
CA GLN A 840 8.20 -18.32 51.09
C GLN A 840 7.85 -18.14 49.60
N ASN A 841 7.94 -19.20 48.80
CA ASN A 841 7.50 -19.18 47.42
C ASN A 841 5.97 -19.05 47.28
N ARG A 842 5.20 -19.69 48.19
CA ARG A 842 3.73 -19.50 48.23
C ARG A 842 3.37 -18.06 48.58
N SER A 843 4.01 -17.49 49.60
CA SER A 843 3.81 -16.10 49.99
C SER A 843 4.24 -15.12 48.89
N ALA A 844 5.36 -15.37 48.20
CA ALA A 844 5.80 -14.59 47.05
C ALA A 844 4.81 -14.68 45.87
N THR A 845 4.22 -15.86 45.61
CA THR A 845 3.21 -16.05 44.56
C THR A 845 1.89 -15.35 44.91
N GLU A 846 1.46 -15.34 46.18
CA GLU A 846 0.31 -14.57 46.66
C GLU A 846 0.55 -13.05 46.55
N ILE A 847 1.77 -12.59 46.89
CA ILE A 847 2.15 -11.17 46.75
C ILE A 847 2.17 -10.78 45.26
N ASP A 848 2.67 -11.64 44.38
CA ASP A 848 2.69 -11.39 42.93
C ASP A 848 1.27 -11.43 42.30
N GLN A 849 0.39 -12.30 42.80
CA GLN A 849 -1.03 -12.29 42.42
C GLN A 849 -1.76 -11.05 42.93
N ASN A 850 -1.48 -10.60 44.15
CA ASN A 850 -2.05 -9.37 44.70
C ASN A 850 -1.47 -8.12 44.01
N ALA A 851 -0.21 -8.14 43.57
CA ALA A 851 0.38 -7.07 42.76
C ALA A 851 -0.30 -6.95 41.41
N LYS A 852 -0.64 -8.06 40.76
CA LYS A 852 -1.38 -8.06 39.52
C LYS A 852 -2.79 -7.47 39.64
N VAL A 853 -3.44 -7.58 40.80
CA VAL A 853 -4.76 -7.00 41.10
C VAL A 853 -4.72 -5.46 41.17
N ASN A 854 -3.56 -4.84 41.39
CA ASN A 854 -3.42 -3.39 41.53
C ASN A 854 -3.00 -2.66 40.22
N TYR A 855 -2.82 -3.40 39.13
CA TYR A 855 -2.57 -2.75 37.83
C TYR A 855 -3.86 -2.15 37.27
N TRP A 856 -3.73 -0.95 36.75
CA TRP A 856 -4.79 -0.24 36.05
C TRP A 856 -4.29 0.31 34.74
N ARG A 857 -5.21 0.53 33.84
CA ARG A 857 -4.90 1.07 32.51
C ARG A 857 -6.06 1.95 32.03
N ILE A 858 -5.69 3.04 31.38
CA ILE A 858 -6.62 3.80 30.56
C ILE A 858 -6.68 3.11 29.17
N GLU A 859 -7.82 2.58 28.78
CA GLU A 859 -7.99 1.93 27.50
C GLU A 859 -8.18 2.92 26.37
N SER A 860 -8.95 3.96 26.62
CA SER A 860 -9.25 5.00 25.66
C SER A 860 -9.54 6.33 26.35
N LEU A 861 -9.18 7.41 25.65
CA LEU A 861 -9.53 8.78 26.03
C LEU A 861 -9.99 9.52 24.77
N ALA A 862 -11.16 10.14 24.85
CA ALA A 862 -11.76 10.90 23.75
C ALA A 862 -12.28 12.23 24.29
N LEU A 863 -12.08 13.32 23.56
CA LEU A 863 -12.58 14.64 23.88
C LEU A 863 -13.57 15.10 22.82
N GLN A 864 -14.74 15.54 23.24
CA GLN A 864 -15.74 16.23 22.42
C GLN A 864 -15.84 17.68 22.90
N LEU A 865 -15.94 18.62 21.95
CA LEU A 865 -15.89 20.04 22.28
C LEU A 865 -17.07 20.79 21.65
N TRP A 866 -17.81 21.54 22.47
CA TRP A 866 -18.80 22.54 22.04
C TRP A 866 -18.15 23.90 22.05
N ALA A 867 -18.22 24.59 20.92
CA ALA A 867 -17.55 25.86 20.73
C ALA A 867 -18.39 26.77 19.86
N LYS A 868 -17.99 28.03 19.80
CA LYS A 868 -18.58 29.04 18.94
C LYS A 868 -17.51 29.67 18.07
N THR A 869 -17.79 29.87 16.78
CA THR A 869 -16.91 30.60 15.87
C THR A 869 -16.95 32.12 16.21
N ILE A 870 -15.80 32.76 16.15
CA ILE A 870 -15.68 34.23 16.33
C ILE A 870 -15.11 34.84 15.05
N GLU A 871 -15.30 36.16 14.89
CA GLU A 871 -14.79 36.87 13.71
C GLU A 871 -13.24 36.79 13.63
N LYS A 872 -12.69 36.49 12.46
CA LYS A 872 -11.25 36.64 12.23
C LYS A 872 -10.86 38.11 12.32
N THR A 873 -10.09 38.44 13.32
CA THR A 873 -9.50 39.81 13.40
C THR A 873 -8.50 39.95 12.24
N LYS A 874 -8.54 41.02 11.49
CA LYS A 874 -7.69 41.30 10.29
C LYS A 874 -6.16 41.34 10.56
N GLN A 875 -5.70 40.85 11.69
CA GLN A 875 -4.30 40.91 12.11
C GLN A 875 -3.60 39.52 12.20
N ASP A 876 -4.31 38.41 11.93
CA ASP A 876 -3.73 37.06 11.98
C ASP A 876 -3.58 36.44 10.58
#